data_e8fb68fd1bb8183abda8f99bb0454bb6
#
_entry.id   e8fb68fd1bb8183abda8f99bb0454bb6
#
_cell.length_a   1.000
_cell.length_b   1.000
_cell.length_c   1.000
_cell.angle_alpha   90.00
_cell.angle_beta   90.00
_cell.angle_gamma   90.00
#
_symmetry.space_group_name_H-M   'P 1'
#
loop_
_entity.id
_entity.type
_entity.pdbx_description
1 polymer ?
#
loop_
_entity_poly.entity_id
_entity_poly.type
_entity_poly.pdbx_seq_one_letter_code
_entity_poly.pdbx_strand_id
1 'polypeptide(L)'
;MSSKSQRNRALLFLFCSPLAVSMALPSAKAATASTNSKKHTAAHKAAAVSGGSEQLVITAKRTRSEQTLGRVQIQRIMPGINPIKALQILPGVVFNNADPWGNNEQNSSLYVHGFAKEQLGYTLDGIPLGDQAYGNYNGLSPQRASISENIGSASIATGAGGLGTASTSNLGGTLEFTTQDPLRKRGAQIEQVFGSWSTFRTFARLDTGEFGNGNSAYVSFARQDARAWDFAGHQGGYQVNAKFVHHSAHDRFSVFFDWSQKVEPNEDSVTLPQGYGTYVRPFTYPNFNYAKSYINSAEYRNAGLNYRNYYSAAQREDFLAYAKWTHDFNANLHWDNSIYYHHDLGEGVVAGPISAAGLPTLFAAYFPGQDLNTVFGGSGYATRTTEYWDNRGGLISTLRYHLGKHSIEVGGWYERNNNTQARRWYPLDANNPTTPYERQQNALIDQYTNNFYTNTFVTHLQDNWQISKNFSLAAGFKSELVYTNGTLPVAAKAGSLSPSYAVTAPGGTIAAERPFLPSFGAVWNITPNEQWFATIQENMRSFQDAGYGNATPWGATSQAAFEDFKKNGKPETSWTYETGLREHRQIHLGPLTSIEGQLSYYHVHFSNRLLAVATTQTLSSIIGSATTLANVGSVTTDGMDFSFTSHFGEHFSLYNGLSYNKSTYNDNYSTGTTTVRTAGKNVVGMPAWSEKFVFSTNWGNAYGQFIGVVTGKRYATYTNDMYAAPFAQFDMNAGYTFHGIPHIAALRVQGNITNLTNTRAWSTINATQTSGQFSAFPVAPRSFFLTLNATL
;
A
#
# COMPACT_ATOMS: atom_id res chain seq x y z
N MET A 1 -41.78 -6.78 34.60
CA MET A 1 -42.13 -7.25 33.28
C MET A 1 -40.86 -7.35 32.46
N SER A 2 -40.56 -8.54 32.02
CA SER A 2 -39.27 -9.01 31.56
C SER A 2 -38.84 -8.44 30.20
N SER A 3 -37.67 -7.87 30.11
CA SER A 3 -36.97 -7.60 28.86
C SER A 3 -35.96 -8.71 28.59
N LYS A 4 -36.21 -9.46 27.51
CA LYS A 4 -35.30 -10.51 27.04
C LYS A 4 -34.06 -9.88 26.40
N SER A 5 -32.90 -10.07 27.03
CA SER A 5 -31.60 -9.86 26.48
C SER A 5 -31.36 -10.83 25.33
N GLN A 6 -31.27 -10.36 24.10
CA GLN A 6 -30.76 -11.12 22.98
C GLN A 6 -29.22 -11.10 23.04
N ARG A 7 -28.65 -12.19 23.49
CA ARG A 7 -27.21 -12.48 23.35
C ARG A 7 -26.94 -12.84 21.88
N ASN A 8 -26.35 -11.94 21.13
CA ASN A 8 -25.71 -12.27 19.86
C ASN A 8 -24.48 -13.16 20.13
N ARG A 9 -24.66 -14.45 19.96
CA ARG A 9 -23.58 -15.41 19.86
C ARG A 9 -22.96 -15.22 18.47
N ALA A 10 -21.79 -14.60 18.42
CA ALA A 10 -20.91 -14.74 17.26
C ALA A 10 -20.47 -16.20 17.20
N LEU A 11 -21.00 -16.95 16.23
CA LEU A 11 -20.49 -18.27 15.91
C LEU A 11 -19.12 -18.10 15.26
N LEU A 12 -18.07 -18.24 16.04
CA LEU A 12 -16.73 -18.52 15.56
C LEU A 12 -16.75 -19.95 15.02
N PHE A 13 -16.91 -20.12 13.71
CA PHE A 13 -16.58 -21.37 13.06
C PHE A 13 -15.06 -21.46 12.97
N LEU A 14 -14.47 -22.03 14.01
CA LEU A 14 -13.15 -22.63 13.92
C LEU A 14 -13.25 -23.86 13.01
N PHE A 15 -12.90 -23.73 11.75
CA PHE A 15 -12.55 -24.89 10.95
C PHE A 15 -11.19 -25.40 11.44
N CYS A 16 -11.20 -26.12 12.55
CA CYS A 16 -10.09 -26.97 12.90
C CYS A 16 -9.96 -28.06 11.82
N SER A 17 -9.00 -27.89 10.93
CA SER A 17 -8.54 -29.00 10.09
C SER A 17 -7.97 -30.09 11.03
N PRO A 18 -8.46 -31.32 10.98
CA PRO A 18 -7.86 -32.41 11.73
C PRO A 18 -6.61 -32.88 10.97
N LEU A 19 -5.46 -32.35 11.25
CA LEU A 19 -4.17 -32.87 10.80
C LEU A 19 -3.19 -32.95 11.96
N ALA A 20 -3.51 -33.80 12.90
CA ALA A 20 -2.51 -34.49 13.70
C ALA A 20 -2.22 -35.81 12.99
N VAL A 21 -1.34 -35.81 11.99
CA VAL A 21 -0.80 -37.04 11.42
C VAL A 21 0.56 -37.27 12.08
N SER A 22 0.59 -38.33 12.92
CA SER A 22 1.80 -38.86 13.51
C SER A 22 2.79 -39.26 12.41
N MET A 23 4.00 -38.70 12.44
CA MET A 23 5.12 -39.17 11.61
C MET A 23 5.57 -40.55 12.06
N ALA A 24 5.25 -41.55 11.26
CA ALA A 24 5.92 -42.84 11.29
C ALA A 24 6.63 -42.99 9.93
N LEU A 25 7.95 -43.01 9.96
CA LEU A 25 8.81 -43.24 8.81
C LEU A 25 8.77 -44.72 8.40
N PRO A 26 8.60 -45.06 7.13
CA PRO A 26 9.14 -46.25 6.57
C PRO A 26 10.33 -45.96 5.65
N SER A 27 11.43 -46.64 5.91
CA SER A 27 12.62 -46.72 5.06
C SER A 27 12.30 -47.41 3.72
N ALA A 28 12.56 -46.77 2.62
CA ALA A 28 12.49 -47.37 1.30
C ALA A 28 13.85 -47.38 0.60
N LYS A 29 14.14 -48.56 0.03
CA LYS A 29 15.39 -48.95 -0.64
C LYS A 29 15.63 -48.13 -1.92
N ALA A 30 16.92 -47.88 -2.15
CA ALA A 30 17.46 -47.31 -3.38
C ALA A 30 17.22 -48.16 -4.62
N ALA A 31 16.76 -47.57 -5.68
CA ALA A 31 16.85 -48.10 -7.03
C ALA A 31 17.77 -47.23 -7.89
N THR A 32 18.81 -47.84 -8.40
CA THR A 32 19.80 -47.27 -9.32
C THR A 32 19.17 -47.07 -10.69
N ALA A 33 19.32 -45.86 -11.27
CA ALA A 33 19.11 -45.62 -12.69
C ALA A 33 20.20 -44.70 -13.27
N SER A 34 20.64 -45.09 -14.43
CA SER A 34 21.84 -44.74 -15.17
C SER A 34 21.94 -43.28 -15.63
N THR A 35 23.19 -42.86 -15.70
CA THR A 35 23.73 -41.63 -16.26
C THR A 35 23.41 -41.46 -17.76
N ASN A 36 22.86 -40.29 -18.12
CA ASN A 36 23.10 -39.68 -19.43
C ASN A 36 23.30 -38.15 -19.24
N SER A 37 24.55 -37.75 -19.43
CA SER A 37 25.00 -36.36 -19.40
C SER A 37 24.54 -35.65 -20.68
N LYS A 38 23.70 -34.62 -20.51
CA LYS A 38 23.55 -33.53 -21.47
C LYS A 38 23.83 -32.22 -20.75
N LYS A 39 24.85 -31.53 -21.27
CA LYS A 39 25.19 -30.15 -20.88
C LYS A 39 23.95 -29.28 -21.03
N HIS A 40 23.49 -28.74 -19.94
CA HIS A 40 22.48 -27.66 -19.95
C HIS A 40 23.17 -26.33 -19.68
N THR A 41 23.26 -25.53 -20.70
CA THR A 41 23.47 -24.08 -20.63
C THR A 41 22.27 -23.50 -19.87
N ALA A 42 22.49 -22.98 -18.68
CA ALA A 42 21.47 -22.28 -17.90
C ALA A 42 21.31 -20.86 -18.47
N ALA A 43 20.47 -20.70 -19.47
CA ALA A 43 19.93 -19.40 -19.82
C ALA A 43 18.85 -19.07 -18.78
N HIS A 44 18.92 -17.90 -18.15
CA HIS A 44 17.82 -17.33 -17.39
C HIS A 44 16.65 -17.06 -18.35
N LYS A 45 15.82 -18.05 -18.57
CA LYS A 45 14.50 -17.84 -19.12
C LYS A 45 13.64 -17.29 -17.98
N ALA A 46 13.28 -16.02 -18.08
CA ALA A 46 12.02 -15.57 -17.52
C ALA A 46 10.97 -16.57 -18.03
N ALA A 47 10.33 -17.28 -17.11
CA ALA A 47 9.35 -18.29 -17.45
C ALA A 47 8.20 -17.57 -18.19
N ALA A 48 8.18 -17.74 -19.53
CA ALA A 48 6.99 -17.48 -20.30
C ALA A 48 5.95 -18.50 -19.76
N VAL A 49 4.92 -17.99 -19.09
CA VAL A 49 3.78 -18.77 -18.64
C VAL A 49 3.06 -19.29 -19.87
N SER A 50 3.47 -20.48 -20.33
CA SER A 50 2.66 -21.32 -21.19
C SER A 50 1.52 -21.87 -20.31
N GLY A 51 0.29 -21.77 -20.80
CA GLY A 51 -0.94 -22.12 -20.08
C GLY A 51 -0.86 -23.47 -19.34
N GLY A 52 -0.68 -23.36 -18.03
CA GLY A 52 -0.63 -24.49 -17.11
C GLY A 52 -0.46 -23.99 -15.68
N SER A 53 -1.49 -24.22 -14.89
CA SER A 53 -1.64 -24.03 -13.44
C SER A 53 -1.50 -22.57 -12.94
N GLU A 54 -2.62 -22.04 -12.52
CA GLU A 54 -2.83 -20.76 -11.85
C GLU A 54 -2.40 -20.82 -10.38
N GLN A 55 -1.12 -21.03 -10.14
CA GLN A 55 -0.60 -21.24 -8.79
C GLN A 55 -0.11 -19.93 -8.16
N LEU A 56 -0.44 -19.76 -6.87
CA LEU A 56 0.29 -18.88 -5.98
C LEU A 56 1.74 -19.37 -5.95
N VAL A 57 2.68 -18.55 -6.46
CA VAL A 57 4.07 -18.99 -6.55
C VAL A 57 4.80 -18.61 -5.26
N ILE A 58 5.17 -19.62 -4.48
CA ILE A 58 6.12 -19.48 -3.38
C ILE A 58 7.53 -19.53 -3.97
N THR A 59 8.29 -18.44 -3.84
CA THR A 59 9.62 -18.33 -4.47
C THR A 59 10.67 -19.12 -3.69
N ALA A 60 11.05 -20.29 -4.21
CA ALA A 60 11.89 -21.28 -3.52
C ALA A 60 13.41 -20.99 -3.48
N LYS A 61 13.89 -19.83 -3.92
CA LYS A 61 15.35 -19.57 -3.96
C LYS A 61 15.82 -18.39 -3.13
N ARG A 62 14.97 -17.84 -2.27
CA ARG A 62 15.30 -16.64 -1.49
C ARG A 62 15.50 -16.97 -0.02
N THR A 63 16.39 -16.26 0.62
CA THR A 63 16.73 -16.39 2.05
C THR A 63 15.62 -15.88 2.97
N ARG A 64 14.52 -15.36 2.45
CA ARG A 64 13.40 -14.74 3.16
C ARG A 64 12.05 -15.23 2.61
N SER A 65 10.99 -14.97 3.35
CA SER A 65 9.63 -15.20 2.87
C SER A 65 9.29 -14.20 1.77
N GLU A 66 8.90 -14.72 0.63
CA GLU A 66 8.42 -13.94 -0.50
C GLU A 66 7.30 -14.70 -1.20
N GLN A 67 6.19 -13.99 -1.44
CA GLN A 67 5.02 -14.56 -2.08
C GLN A 67 4.56 -13.66 -3.22
N THR A 68 4.12 -14.25 -4.31
CA THR A 68 3.79 -13.57 -5.54
C THR A 68 2.44 -14.00 -6.06
N LEU A 69 1.61 -13.02 -6.41
CA LEU A 69 0.38 -13.20 -7.17
C LEU A 69 0.64 -12.87 -8.63
N GLY A 70 0.32 -13.81 -9.52
CA GLY A 70 0.36 -13.57 -10.95
C GLY A 70 -0.86 -12.79 -11.45
N ARG A 71 -0.75 -12.26 -12.67
CA ARG A 71 -1.82 -11.47 -13.32
C ARG A 71 -3.18 -12.16 -13.31
N VAL A 72 -3.22 -13.45 -13.63
CA VAL A 72 -4.50 -14.19 -13.71
C VAL A 72 -5.22 -14.17 -12.38
N GLN A 73 -4.50 -14.36 -11.27
CA GLN A 73 -5.06 -14.31 -9.93
C GLN A 73 -5.57 -12.92 -9.59
N ILE A 74 -4.78 -11.86 -9.86
CA ILE A 74 -5.18 -10.48 -9.62
C ILE A 74 -6.47 -10.15 -10.38
N GLN A 75 -6.56 -10.50 -11.66
CA GLN A 75 -7.72 -10.23 -12.52
C GLN A 75 -8.96 -11.08 -12.15
N ARG A 76 -8.78 -12.27 -11.59
CA ARG A 76 -9.88 -13.09 -11.07
C ARG A 76 -10.48 -12.53 -9.80
N ILE A 77 -9.64 -12.01 -8.88
CA ILE A 77 -10.16 -11.37 -7.66
C ILE A 77 -11.13 -10.26 -8.04
N MET A 78 -10.71 -9.34 -8.88
CA MET A 78 -11.60 -8.35 -9.51
C MET A 78 -10.82 -7.53 -10.56
N PRO A 79 -11.29 -7.40 -11.80
CA PRO A 79 -10.70 -6.47 -12.76
C PRO A 79 -10.72 -5.03 -12.26
N GLY A 80 -9.61 -4.29 -12.43
CA GLY A 80 -9.47 -2.93 -11.94
C GLY A 80 -9.19 -2.79 -10.44
N ILE A 81 -8.99 -3.89 -9.71
CA ILE A 81 -8.65 -3.87 -8.28
C ILE A 81 -7.31 -3.17 -8.03
N ASN A 82 -7.20 -2.50 -6.88
CA ASN A 82 -5.90 -2.04 -6.39
C ASN A 82 -4.95 -3.24 -6.23
N PRO A 83 -3.75 -3.23 -6.85
CA PRO A 83 -2.81 -4.33 -6.74
C PRO A 83 -2.39 -4.65 -5.29
N ILE A 84 -2.37 -3.65 -4.40
CA ILE A 84 -2.10 -3.86 -2.96
C ILE A 84 -3.25 -4.66 -2.33
N LYS A 85 -4.51 -4.34 -2.68
CA LYS A 85 -5.66 -5.09 -2.16
C LYS A 85 -5.64 -6.54 -2.60
N ALA A 86 -5.16 -6.83 -3.80
CA ALA A 86 -5.01 -8.20 -4.25
C ALA A 86 -4.10 -9.01 -3.33
N LEU A 87 -3.05 -8.39 -2.75
CA LEU A 87 -2.13 -9.03 -1.80
C LEU A 87 -2.77 -9.37 -0.44
N GLN A 88 -3.98 -8.87 -0.13
CA GLN A 88 -4.65 -9.14 1.16
C GLN A 88 -4.90 -10.64 1.42
N ILE A 89 -4.90 -11.48 0.39
CA ILE A 89 -5.08 -12.93 0.53
C ILE A 89 -3.82 -13.63 1.04
N LEU A 90 -2.68 -12.94 1.10
CA LEU A 90 -1.41 -13.48 1.57
C LEU A 90 -1.28 -13.39 3.10
N PRO A 91 -0.60 -14.33 3.77
CA PRO A 91 -0.37 -14.26 5.20
C PRO A 91 0.51 -13.05 5.54
N GLY A 92 0.41 -12.56 6.77
CA GLY A 92 1.13 -11.37 7.25
C GLY A 92 0.61 -10.05 6.72
N VAL A 93 -0.22 -10.04 5.66
CA VAL A 93 -0.77 -8.84 5.04
C VAL A 93 -2.15 -8.52 5.61
N VAL A 94 -2.34 -7.34 6.17
CA VAL A 94 -3.63 -6.85 6.64
C VAL A 94 -3.96 -5.56 5.88
N PHE A 95 -4.77 -5.69 4.83
CA PHE A 95 -5.28 -4.56 4.07
C PHE A 95 -6.74 -4.32 4.43
N ASN A 96 -7.05 -3.12 4.89
CA ASN A 96 -8.41 -2.70 5.20
C ASN A 96 -8.78 -1.50 4.34
N ASN A 97 -10.00 -1.47 3.87
CA ASN A 97 -10.50 -0.38 3.03
C ASN A 97 -12.02 -0.28 3.14
N ALA A 98 -12.57 0.88 2.80
CA ALA A 98 -14.00 1.15 2.85
C ALA A 98 -14.66 1.17 1.46
N ASP A 99 -13.93 0.93 0.39
CA ASP A 99 -14.47 0.81 -0.97
C ASP A 99 -14.25 -0.59 -1.57
N PRO A 100 -15.08 -1.04 -2.52
CA PRO A 100 -15.00 -2.40 -3.05
C PRO A 100 -13.68 -2.72 -3.77
N TRP A 101 -13.00 -1.73 -4.36
CA TRP A 101 -11.74 -1.94 -5.11
C TRP A 101 -10.49 -1.72 -4.26
N GLY A 102 -10.59 -1.02 -3.13
CA GLY A 102 -9.44 -0.52 -2.37
C GLY A 102 -8.72 0.63 -3.07
N ASN A 103 -9.40 1.35 -3.94
CA ASN A 103 -8.83 2.43 -4.73
C ASN A 103 -8.88 3.79 -4.04
N ASN A 104 -9.64 3.94 -2.96
CA ASN A 104 -9.62 5.14 -2.14
C ASN A 104 -8.45 5.08 -1.15
N GLU A 105 -7.42 5.88 -1.39
CA GLU A 105 -6.18 5.87 -0.58
C GLU A 105 -6.39 6.42 0.82
N GLN A 106 -7.36 7.32 1.01
CA GLN A 106 -7.65 7.94 2.31
C GLN A 106 -8.31 6.95 3.28
N ASN A 107 -9.23 6.12 2.80
CA ASN A 107 -9.96 5.18 3.65
C ASN A 107 -9.35 3.78 3.70
N SER A 108 -8.11 3.63 3.23
CA SER A 108 -7.37 2.38 3.23
C SER A 108 -6.21 2.37 4.22
N SER A 109 -5.93 1.22 4.80
CA SER A 109 -4.74 0.96 5.60
C SER A 109 -4.11 -0.37 5.24
N LEU A 110 -2.79 -0.43 5.33
CA LEU A 110 -2.00 -1.64 5.12
C LEU A 110 -1.06 -1.81 6.29
N TYR A 111 -1.02 -3.04 6.81
CA TYR A 111 -0.05 -3.45 7.82
C TYR A 111 0.60 -4.77 7.39
N VAL A 112 1.91 -4.86 7.59
CA VAL A 112 2.70 -6.09 7.38
C VAL A 112 3.60 -6.27 8.58
N HIS A 113 3.45 -7.37 9.32
CA HIS A 113 4.26 -7.70 10.50
C HIS A 113 4.32 -6.59 11.57
N GLY A 114 3.24 -5.80 11.71
CA GLY A 114 3.18 -4.67 12.65
C GLY A 114 3.61 -3.33 12.09
N PHE A 115 4.15 -3.27 10.88
CA PHE A 115 4.52 -2.04 10.19
C PHE A 115 3.37 -1.51 9.34
N ALA A 116 3.14 -0.22 9.38
CA ALA A 116 2.15 0.47 8.59
C ALA A 116 2.65 0.76 7.16
N LYS A 117 1.74 1.13 6.26
CA LYS A 117 2.03 1.32 4.83
C LYS A 117 3.20 2.26 4.55
N GLU A 118 3.38 3.31 5.35
CA GLU A 118 4.48 4.28 5.24
C GLU A 118 5.84 3.73 5.69
N GLN A 119 5.88 2.55 6.29
CA GLN A 119 7.08 1.87 6.76
C GLN A 119 7.49 0.69 5.87
N LEU A 120 6.87 0.59 4.68
CA LEU A 120 7.10 -0.43 3.68
C LEU A 120 7.72 0.16 2.42
N GLY A 121 8.50 -0.63 1.70
CA GLY A 121 9.03 -0.26 0.38
C GLY A 121 8.07 -0.62 -0.75
N TYR A 122 8.06 0.19 -1.80
CA TYR A 122 7.21 -0.05 -2.97
C TYR A 122 7.99 0.19 -4.25
N THR A 123 7.93 -0.76 -5.18
CA THR A 123 8.55 -0.61 -6.50
C THR A 123 7.64 -1.08 -7.62
N LEU A 124 7.76 -0.45 -8.79
CA LEU A 124 7.20 -0.92 -10.06
C LEU A 124 8.33 -1.21 -11.03
N ASP A 125 8.48 -2.46 -11.47
CA ASP A 125 9.61 -2.91 -12.30
C ASP A 125 11.00 -2.53 -11.71
N GLY A 126 11.09 -2.47 -10.36
CA GLY A 126 12.28 -2.04 -9.63
C GLY A 126 12.45 -0.53 -9.49
N ILE A 127 11.58 0.29 -10.09
CA ILE A 127 11.55 1.74 -9.93
C ILE A 127 10.86 2.09 -8.61
N PRO A 128 11.44 2.93 -7.73
CA PRO A 128 10.86 3.29 -6.45
C PRO A 128 9.58 4.09 -6.62
N LEU A 129 8.54 3.73 -5.91
CA LEU A 129 7.27 4.46 -5.89
C LEU A 129 7.19 5.50 -4.77
N GLY A 130 8.14 5.49 -3.83
CA GLY A 130 8.21 6.43 -2.71
C GLY A 130 7.33 6.03 -1.52
N ASP A 131 7.28 6.91 -0.53
CA ASP A 131 6.50 6.72 0.70
C ASP A 131 4.99 6.77 0.41
N GLN A 132 4.23 5.81 0.91
CA GLN A 132 2.79 5.69 0.66
C GLN A 132 1.93 6.38 1.76
N ALA A 133 2.52 7.24 2.56
CA ALA A 133 1.72 8.03 3.51
C ALA A 133 0.73 8.92 2.77
N TYR A 134 -0.52 8.90 3.21
CA TYR A 134 -1.53 9.82 2.70
C TYR A 134 -1.30 11.23 3.27
N GLY A 135 -1.40 12.23 2.46
CA GLY A 135 -1.22 13.62 2.86
C GLY A 135 -0.37 14.41 1.88
N ASN A 136 0.61 15.13 2.34
CA ASN A 136 1.34 16.12 1.59
C ASN A 136 2.64 15.64 0.93
N TYR A 137 2.98 14.38 1.00
CA TYR A 137 4.27 13.86 0.57
C TYR A 137 4.12 12.50 -0.10
N ASN A 138 3.13 12.40 -0.89
CA ASN A 138 2.72 11.15 -1.45
C ASN A 138 3.73 10.59 -2.41
N GLY A 139 4.15 9.37 -2.14
CA GLY A 139 4.67 8.54 -3.18
C GLY A 139 3.56 8.16 -4.16
N LEU A 140 3.97 7.61 -5.26
CA LEU A 140 3.07 7.12 -6.30
C LEU A 140 2.49 5.77 -5.87
N SER A 141 1.17 5.68 -5.67
CA SER A 141 0.55 4.39 -5.38
C SER A 141 0.57 3.46 -6.62
N PRO A 142 0.68 2.14 -6.42
CA PRO A 142 0.72 1.19 -7.55
C PRO A 142 -0.46 1.31 -8.51
N GLN A 143 -1.63 1.66 -8.02
CA GLN A 143 -2.84 1.87 -8.83
C GLN A 143 -2.81 3.16 -9.67
N ARG A 144 -1.96 4.14 -9.30
CA ARG A 144 -1.71 5.36 -10.08
C ARG A 144 -0.49 5.20 -10.99
N ALA A 145 0.45 4.30 -10.62
CA ALA A 145 1.66 4.02 -11.39
C ALA A 145 1.44 3.10 -12.59
N SER A 146 0.35 2.31 -12.59
CA SER A 146 0.01 1.42 -13.71
C SER A 146 -1.47 1.04 -13.67
N ILE A 147 -2.06 0.91 -14.83
CA ILE A 147 -3.39 0.31 -15.00
C ILE A 147 -3.34 -1.12 -14.44
N SER A 148 -4.29 -1.48 -13.58
CA SER A 148 -4.33 -2.77 -12.89
C SER A 148 -4.27 -3.98 -13.86
N GLU A 149 -4.91 -3.87 -15.01
CA GLU A 149 -4.93 -4.89 -16.05
C GLU A 149 -3.56 -5.10 -16.74
N ASN A 150 -2.63 -4.14 -16.60
CA ASN A 150 -1.26 -4.24 -17.08
C ASN A 150 -0.27 -4.78 -16.04
N ILE A 151 -0.71 -4.96 -14.80
CA ILE A 151 0.14 -5.59 -13.77
C ILE A 151 0.34 -7.06 -14.11
N GLY A 152 1.60 -7.45 -14.26
CA GLY A 152 2.02 -8.82 -14.52
C GLY A 152 2.10 -9.67 -13.27
N SER A 153 2.62 -9.09 -12.18
CA SER A 153 2.68 -9.71 -10.86
C SER A 153 2.70 -8.67 -9.75
N ALA A 154 2.25 -9.09 -8.58
CA ALA A 154 2.40 -8.36 -7.32
C ALA A 154 3.03 -9.31 -6.30
N SER A 155 4.14 -8.91 -5.72
CA SER A 155 4.90 -9.68 -4.75
C SER A 155 5.01 -8.93 -3.44
N ILE A 156 5.09 -9.68 -2.35
CA ILE A 156 5.48 -9.17 -1.06
C ILE A 156 6.64 -9.98 -0.52
N ALA A 157 7.75 -9.30 -0.19
CA ALA A 157 8.80 -9.83 0.66
C ALA A 157 8.57 -9.29 2.06
N THR A 158 8.17 -10.14 2.98
CA THR A 158 7.96 -9.78 4.38
C THR A 158 9.29 -9.69 5.11
N GLY A 159 9.36 -8.82 6.11
CA GLY A 159 10.62 -8.58 6.85
C GLY A 159 11.47 -7.53 6.14
N ALA A 160 12.66 -7.89 5.68
CA ALA A 160 13.66 -6.90 5.34
C ALA A 160 13.74 -6.47 3.86
N GLY A 161 12.98 -7.07 2.96
CA GLY A 161 13.10 -6.81 1.52
C GLY A 161 14.49 -7.18 0.94
N GLY A 162 14.78 -6.81 -0.30
CA GLY A 162 16.07 -7.02 -0.95
C GLY A 162 17.07 -5.91 -0.61
N LEU A 163 18.37 -6.24 -0.51
CA LEU A 163 19.41 -5.22 -0.29
C LEU A 163 19.44 -4.17 -1.41
N GLY A 164 19.28 -4.61 -2.65
CA GLY A 164 19.25 -3.73 -3.83
C GLY A 164 17.90 -3.03 -4.10
N THR A 165 16.91 -3.20 -3.23
CA THR A 165 15.62 -2.52 -3.42
C THR A 165 15.76 -1.02 -3.20
N ALA A 166 15.39 -0.23 -4.21
CA ALA A 166 15.37 1.23 -4.14
C ALA A 166 14.17 1.70 -3.29
N SER A 167 14.40 1.90 -2.01
CA SER A 167 13.42 2.39 -1.03
C SER A 167 14.10 2.95 0.21
N THR A 168 13.57 4.03 0.76
CA THR A 168 14.00 4.66 2.02
C THR A 168 13.04 4.37 3.18
N SER A 169 12.09 3.43 3.03
CA SER A 169 11.05 3.14 4.02
C SER A 169 10.72 1.64 4.19
N ASN A 170 11.62 0.75 3.86
CA ASN A 170 11.36 -0.70 3.87
C ASN A 170 11.62 -1.41 5.21
N LEU A 171 11.20 -0.83 6.33
CA LEU A 171 11.37 -1.42 7.67
C LEU A 171 10.67 -2.78 7.82
N GLY A 172 9.46 -2.90 7.30
CA GLY A 172 8.59 -4.08 7.43
C GLY A 172 8.56 -4.98 6.21
N GLY A 173 9.33 -4.67 5.18
CA GLY A 173 9.36 -5.42 3.93
C GLY A 173 9.07 -4.57 2.69
N THR A 174 8.97 -5.23 1.55
CA THR A 174 8.83 -4.57 0.25
C THR A 174 7.70 -5.20 -0.55
N LEU A 175 6.88 -4.34 -1.17
CA LEU A 175 5.90 -4.72 -2.18
C LEU A 175 6.48 -4.40 -3.55
N GLU A 176 6.56 -5.42 -4.40
CA GLU A 176 7.14 -5.30 -5.74
C GLU A 176 6.07 -5.62 -6.79
N PHE A 177 5.83 -4.68 -7.68
CA PHE A 177 4.90 -4.82 -8.79
C PHE A 177 5.68 -4.89 -10.09
N THR A 178 5.22 -5.72 -11.02
CA THR A 178 5.80 -5.78 -12.37
C THR A 178 4.73 -5.48 -13.39
N THR A 179 5.09 -4.75 -14.43
CA THR A 179 4.21 -4.55 -15.58
C THR A 179 4.39 -5.68 -16.59
N GLN A 180 3.31 -6.00 -17.32
CA GLN A 180 3.40 -6.93 -18.43
C GLN A 180 4.27 -6.37 -19.54
N ASP A 181 5.05 -7.25 -20.19
CA ASP A 181 5.66 -6.92 -21.47
C ASP A 181 4.61 -6.93 -22.60
N PRO A 182 4.88 -6.24 -23.71
CA PRO A 182 4.05 -6.33 -24.89
C PRO A 182 3.96 -7.78 -25.41
N LEU A 183 2.80 -8.13 -25.95
CA LEU A 183 2.58 -9.46 -26.53
C LEU A 183 3.44 -9.66 -27.78
N ARG A 184 3.92 -10.88 -28.00
CA ARG A 184 4.67 -11.24 -29.22
C ARG A 184 3.78 -11.31 -30.46
N LYS A 185 2.49 -11.51 -30.27
CA LYS A 185 1.50 -11.48 -31.36
C LYS A 185 0.73 -10.18 -31.32
N ARG A 186 0.45 -9.63 -32.50
CA ARG A 186 -0.44 -8.47 -32.61
C ARG A 186 -1.81 -8.84 -32.04
N GLY A 187 -2.40 -7.93 -31.27
CA GLY A 187 -3.70 -8.16 -30.68
C GLY A 187 -4.29 -6.90 -30.06
N ALA A 188 -5.54 -6.98 -29.71
CA ALA A 188 -6.24 -5.97 -28.96
C ALA A 188 -7.02 -6.63 -27.83
N GLN A 189 -7.19 -5.92 -26.73
CA GLN A 189 -8.03 -6.31 -25.61
C GLN A 189 -8.96 -5.16 -25.26
N ILE A 190 -10.23 -5.46 -25.08
CA ILE A 190 -11.24 -4.50 -24.60
C ILE A 190 -11.93 -5.16 -23.41
N GLU A 191 -12.04 -4.43 -22.31
CA GLU A 191 -12.72 -4.90 -21.12
C GLU A 191 -13.71 -3.83 -20.65
N GLN A 192 -14.90 -4.27 -20.28
CA GLN A 192 -15.95 -3.42 -19.72
C GLN A 192 -16.48 -4.02 -18.42
N VAL A 193 -16.42 -3.24 -17.34
CA VAL A 193 -17.00 -3.59 -16.04
C VAL A 193 -18.21 -2.72 -15.78
N PHE A 194 -19.28 -3.36 -15.34
CA PHE A 194 -20.48 -2.75 -14.80
C PHE A 194 -20.69 -3.21 -13.36
N GLY A 195 -21.21 -2.37 -12.48
CA GLY A 195 -21.41 -2.83 -11.13
C GLY A 195 -22.17 -1.90 -10.22
N SER A 196 -22.27 -2.31 -8.97
CA SER A 196 -22.85 -1.54 -7.88
C SER A 196 -22.24 -0.14 -7.80
N TRP A 197 -22.98 0.81 -7.24
CA TRP A 197 -22.54 2.20 -7.05
C TRP A 197 -22.26 2.92 -8.36
N SER A 198 -23.13 2.67 -9.36
CA SER A 198 -23.03 3.26 -10.70
C SER A 198 -21.66 3.04 -11.36
N THR A 199 -21.04 1.91 -11.10
CA THR A 199 -19.72 1.61 -11.65
C THR A 199 -19.78 1.35 -13.14
N PHE A 200 -18.93 2.07 -13.85
CA PHE A 200 -18.62 1.89 -15.25
C PHE A 200 -17.12 2.02 -15.46
N ARG A 201 -16.43 0.91 -15.81
CA ARG A 201 -14.99 0.90 -16.06
C ARG A 201 -14.70 0.29 -17.42
N THR A 202 -13.97 1.02 -18.25
CA THR A 202 -13.51 0.58 -19.56
C THR A 202 -11.99 0.47 -19.54
N PHE A 203 -11.45 -0.62 -20.05
CA PHE A 203 -10.05 -0.79 -20.37
C PHE A 203 -9.91 -1.19 -21.82
N ALA A 204 -8.90 -0.65 -22.52
CA ALA A 204 -8.53 -1.03 -23.86
C ALA A 204 -6.99 -1.10 -23.98
N ARG A 205 -6.48 -2.09 -24.71
CA ARG A 205 -5.05 -2.27 -24.96
C ARG A 205 -4.83 -2.75 -26.40
N LEU A 206 -3.81 -2.19 -27.04
CA LEU A 206 -3.33 -2.57 -28.36
C LEU A 206 -1.87 -3.00 -28.25
N ASP A 207 -1.57 -4.21 -28.69
CA ASP A 207 -0.22 -4.76 -28.79
C ASP A 207 0.21 -4.82 -30.26
N THR A 208 1.40 -4.35 -30.55
CA THR A 208 1.94 -4.36 -31.94
C THR A 208 2.29 -5.76 -32.42
N GLY A 209 2.49 -6.70 -31.49
CA GLY A 209 3.24 -7.91 -31.76
C GLY A 209 4.74 -7.59 -31.93
N GLU A 210 5.54 -8.61 -32.17
CA GLU A 210 6.95 -8.46 -32.47
C GLU A 210 7.14 -7.90 -33.90
N PHE A 211 7.97 -6.86 -34.02
CA PHE A 211 8.30 -6.24 -35.31
C PHE A 211 9.78 -5.88 -35.37
N GLY A 212 10.30 -5.84 -36.56
CA GLY A 212 11.74 -5.67 -36.80
C GLY A 212 12.54 -6.76 -36.08
N ASN A 213 13.71 -6.41 -35.58
CA ASN A 213 14.59 -7.36 -34.90
C ASN A 213 14.35 -7.31 -33.36
N GLY A 214 13.30 -7.95 -32.86
CA GLY A 214 13.04 -8.11 -31.43
C GLY A 214 12.38 -6.93 -30.75
N ASN A 215 11.67 -6.07 -31.48
CA ASN A 215 10.91 -4.95 -30.91
C ASN A 215 9.45 -5.35 -30.65
N SER A 216 8.87 -4.87 -29.60
CA SER A 216 7.43 -4.97 -29.33
C SER A 216 6.96 -3.78 -28.48
N ALA A 217 5.70 -3.40 -28.65
CA ALA A 217 5.12 -2.30 -27.89
C ALA A 217 3.64 -2.53 -27.60
N TYR A 218 3.15 -1.86 -26.58
CA TYR A 218 1.71 -1.68 -26.38
C TYR A 218 1.38 -0.25 -25.96
N VAL A 219 0.14 0.11 -26.21
CA VAL A 219 -0.54 1.26 -25.59
C VAL A 219 -1.86 0.78 -24.98
N SER A 220 -2.22 1.33 -23.85
CA SER A 220 -3.48 1.01 -23.16
C SER A 220 -4.08 2.22 -22.50
N PHE A 221 -5.40 2.17 -22.34
CA PHE A 221 -6.21 3.22 -21.76
C PHE A 221 -7.19 2.59 -20.77
N ALA A 222 -7.42 3.26 -19.65
CA ALA A 222 -8.48 2.92 -18.71
C ALA A 222 -9.25 4.17 -18.32
N ARG A 223 -10.58 4.03 -18.19
CA ARG A 223 -11.48 5.01 -17.60
C ARG A 223 -12.33 4.32 -16.54
N GLN A 224 -12.47 4.92 -15.39
CA GLN A 224 -13.41 4.48 -14.37
C GLN A 224 -14.32 5.64 -13.97
N ASP A 225 -15.59 5.36 -13.83
CA ASP A 225 -16.61 6.23 -13.26
C ASP A 225 -17.43 5.39 -12.27
N ALA A 226 -17.38 5.77 -11.00
CA ALA A 226 -18.10 5.11 -9.93
C ALA A 226 -18.49 6.13 -8.86
N ARG A 227 -19.43 5.73 -7.99
CA ARG A 227 -19.83 6.53 -6.83
C ARG A 227 -19.38 5.85 -5.53
N ALA A 228 -19.17 6.65 -4.49
CA ALA A 228 -19.11 6.10 -3.16
C ALA A 228 -20.43 5.40 -2.82
N TRP A 229 -20.37 4.39 -1.96
CA TRP A 229 -21.54 3.60 -1.61
C TRP A 229 -22.45 4.29 -0.59
N ASP A 230 -21.95 5.28 0.14
CA ASP A 230 -22.61 5.93 1.26
C ASP A 230 -22.99 7.40 1.00
N PHE A 231 -22.52 8.00 -0.08
CA PHE A 231 -22.90 9.34 -0.52
C PHE A 231 -22.62 9.55 -2.02
N ALA A 232 -23.01 10.70 -2.57
CA ALA A 232 -22.87 11.02 -3.99
C ALA A 232 -21.44 11.37 -4.44
N GLY A 233 -20.42 10.91 -3.69
CA GLY A 233 -19.01 11.13 -4.00
C GLY A 233 -18.56 10.41 -5.26
N HIS A 234 -17.78 11.06 -6.10
CA HIS A 234 -17.24 10.49 -7.33
C HIS A 234 -15.89 9.81 -7.09
N GLN A 235 -15.73 8.62 -7.65
CA GLN A 235 -14.48 7.86 -7.60
C GLN A 235 -14.15 7.34 -9.01
N GLY A 236 -12.99 7.73 -9.54
CA GLY A 236 -12.63 7.29 -10.86
C GLY A 236 -11.54 8.11 -11.50
N GLY A 237 -11.60 8.26 -12.82
CA GLY A 237 -10.65 9.02 -13.62
C GLY A 237 -10.12 8.24 -14.82
N TYR A 238 -9.00 8.70 -15.34
CA TYR A 238 -8.38 8.23 -16.56
C TYR A 238 -6.96 7.76 -16.30
N GLN A 239 -6.49 6.81 -17.12
CA GLN A 239 -5.10 6.36 -17.08
C GLN A 239 -4.67 5.85 -18.45
N VAL A 240 -3.43 6.15 -18.83
CA VAL A 240 -2.79 5.70 -20.07
C VAL A 240 -1.47 5.05 -19.70
N ASN A 241 -1.22 3.85 -20.25
CA ASN A 241 0.11 3.24 -20.20
C ASN A 241 0.62 2.97 -21.61
N ALA A 242 1.93 3.07 -21.78
CA ALA A 242 2.62 2.58 -22.96
C ALA A 242 3.92 1.88 -22.53
N LYS A 243 4.26 0.80 -23.19
CA LYS A 243 5.52 0.09 -22.98
C LYS A 243 6.12 -0.33 -24.30
N PHE A 244 7.42 -0.08 -24.46
CA PHE A 244 8.23 -0.56 -25.55
C PHE A 244 9.31 -1.50 -24.99
N VAL A 245 9.59 -2.59 -25.70
CA VAL A 245 10.65 -3.54 -25.32
C VAL A 245 11.41 -3.94 -26.58
N HIS A 246 12.73 -3.87 -26.47
CA HIS A 246 13.66 -4.43 -27.45
C HIS A 246 14.46 -5.57 -26.82
N HIS A 247 14.59 -6.66 -27.53
CA HIS A 247 15.44 -7.79 -27.16
C HIS A 247 16.47 -8.06 -28.25
N SER A 248 17.74 -8.16 -27.88
CA SER A 248 18.82 -8.67 -28.70
C SER A 248 19.46 -9.88 -28.04
N ALA A 249 20.58 -10.35 -28.57
CA ALA A 249 21.32 -11.47 -27.98
C ALA A 249 21.92 -11.13 -26.60
N HIS A 250 22.30 -9.87 -26.39
CA HIS A 250 23.02 -9.39 -25.21
C HIS A 250 22.29 -8.26 -24.48
N ASP A 251 21.28 -7.67 -25.09
CA ASP A 251 20.61 -6.50 -24.56
C ASP A 251 19.12 -6.70 -24.39
N ARG A 252 18.60 -6.19 -23.30
CA ARG A 252 17.18 -5.91 -23.16
C ARG A 252 17.01 -4.44 -22.81
N PHE A 253 16.33 -3.72 -23.67
CA PHE A 253 15.97 -2.33 -23.45
C PHE A 253 14.45 -2.22 -23.33
N SER A 254 13.96 -1.47 -22.33
CA SER A 254 12.53 -1.20 -22.18
C SER A 254 12.28 0.24 -21.74
N VAL A 255 11.21 0.80 -22.28
CA VAL A 255 10.69 2.11 -21.86
C VAL A 255 9.25 1.93 -21.43
N PHE A 256 8.87 2.54 -20.34
CA PHE A 256 7.49 2.56 -19.84
C PHE A 256 7.06 4.00 -19.59
N PHE A 257 5.78 4.22 -19.80
CA PHE A 257 5.11 5.49 -19.58
C PHE A 257 3.76 5.24 -18.91
N ASP A 258 3.46 6.02 -17.89
CA ASP A 258 2.16 6.15 -17.27
C ASP A 258 1.77 7.61 -17.13
N TRP A 259 0.53 7.91 -17.45
CA TRP A 259 -0.17 9.12 -17.05
C TRP A 259 -1.49 8.71 -16.40
N SER A 260 -1.77 9.25 -15.24
CA SER A 260 -3.03 9.02 -14.55
C SER A 260 -3.62 10.31 -14.01
N GLN A 261 -4.95 10.43 -14.12
CA GLN A 261 -5.73 11.48 -13.48
C GLN A 261 -6.84 10.79 -12.68
N LYS A 262 -6.76 10.85 -11.37
CA LYS A 262 -7.65 10.16 -10.45
C LYS A 262 -8.34 11.13 -9.52
N VAL A 263 -9.60 10.78 -9.24
CA VAL A 263 -10.43 11.45 -8.24
C VAL A 263 -10.99 10.41 -7.29
N GLU A 264 -10.97 10.70 -6.01
CA GLU A 264 -11.59 9.89 -4.98
C GLU A 264 -12.31 10.77 -3.96
N PRO A 265 -13.36 10.25 -3.31
CA PRO A 265 -13.98 10.95 -2.19
C PRO A 265 -12.99 11.09 -1.04
N ASN A 266 -12.89 12.28 -0.48
CA ASN A 266 -12.14 12.55 0.74
C ASN A 266 -13.10 12.57 1.93
N GLU A 267 -13.80 11.46 2.14
CA GLU A 267 -14.78 11.31 3.20
C GLU A 267 -14.13 11.26 4.59
N ASP A 268 -14.86 11.71 5.61
CA ASP A 268 -14.40 11.61 6.98
C ASP A 268 -14.75 10.25 7.59
N SER A 269 -13.87 9.78 8.46
CA SER A 269 -14.13 8.63 9.31
C SER A 269 -15.23 8.92 10.33
N VAL A 270 -15.94 7.89 10.75
CA VAL A 270 -16.93 7.98 11.84
C VAL A 270 -16.22 7.95 13.18
N THR A 271 -16.49 8.92 14.04
CA THR A 271 -15.97 8.93 15.41
C THR A 271 -16.84 8.05 16.32
N LEU A 272 -16.20 7.12 16.99
CA LEU A 272 -16.84 6.14 17.86
C LEU A 272 -16.51 6.45 19.31
N PRO A 273 -17.52 6.67 20.17
CA PRO A 273 -17.32 6.90 21.60
C PRO A 273 -16.95 5.61 22.33
N GLN A 274 -16.54 5.75 23.57
CA GLN A 274 -16.29 4.62 24.46
C GLN A 274 -17.54 3.72 24.57
N GLY A 275 -17.34 2.40 24.44
CA GLY A 275 -18.42 1.43 24.39
C GLY A 275 -19.09 1.29 23.02
N TYR A 276 -18.56 1.97 22.01
CA TYR A 276 -18.99 1.98 20.61
C TYR A 276 -20.06 0.96 20.32
N GLY A 277 -21.27 1.40 20.48
CA GLY A 277 -22.44 0.57 20.27
C GLY A 277 -22.59 0.03 18.85
N THR A 278 -23.78 0.13 18.36
CA THR A 278 -24.17 -0.40 17.04
C THR A 278 -23.38 0.26 15.92
N TYR A 279 -22.93 -0.56 14.94
CA TYR A 279 -22.42 -0.09 13.66
C TYR A 279 -23.42 0.89 13.04
N VAL A 280 -22.97 2.09 12.76
CA VAL A 280 -23.75 3.13 12.11
C VAL A 280 -23.09 3.44 10.77
N ARG A 281 -23.87 3.46 9.70
CA ARG A 281 -23.39 3.95 8.40
C ARG A 281 -23.14 5.45 8.48
N PRO A 282 -22.10 5.96 7.78
CA PRO A 282 -21.92 7.38 7.60
C PRO A 282 -23.17 8.03 7.01
N PHE A 283 -23.44 9.25 7.41
CA PHE A 283 -24.55 10.00 6.86
C PHE A 283 -24.23 10.47 5.43
N THR A 284 -25.18 10.33 4.53
CA THR A 284 -25.04 10.71 3.13
C THR A 284 -25.80 11.99 2.81
N TYR A 285 -25.14 12.91 2.09
CA TYR A 285 -25.76 14.16 1.64
C TYR A 285 -26.04 14.09 0.14
N PRO A 286 -27.29 14.24 -0.32
CA PRO A 286 -27.64 14.13 -1.74
C PRO A 286 -27.13 15.30 -2.57
N ASN A 287 -26.96 16.49 -1.96
CA ASN A 287 -26.47 17.68 -2.64
C ASN A 287 -25.97 18.75 -1.66
N PHE A 288 -25.30 19.78 -2.19
CA PHE A 288 -24.72 20.86 -1.42
C PHE A 288 -25.76 21.64 -0.59
N ASN A 289 -26.92 21.92 -1.15
CA ASN A 289 -27.98 22.66 -0.44
C ASN A 289 -28.51 21.90 0.77
N TYR A 290 -28.62 20.59 0.66
CA TYR A 290 -28.99 19.74 1.79
C TYR A 290 -27.90 19.78 2.87
N ALA A 291 -26.63 19.60 2.51
CA ALA A 291 -25.51 19.67 3.43
C ALA A 291 -25.43 21.03 4.14
N LYS A 292 -25.65 22.11 3.40
CA LYS A 292 -25.68 23.49 3.92
C LYS A 292 -26.84 23.73 4.91
N SER A 293 -28.03 23.24 4.60
CA SER A 293 -29.19 23.38 5.51
C SER A 293 -29.03 22.54 6.77
N TYR A 294 -28.42 21.37 6.65
CA TYR A 294 -28.28 20.41 7.74
C TYR A 294 -27.29 20.87 8.81
N ILE A 295 -26.22 21.58 8.44
CA ILE A 295 -25.19 22.00 9.41
C ILE A 295 -25.74 22.83 10.58
N ASN A 296 -26.80 23.59 10.37
CA ASN A 296 -27.45 24.42 11.38
C ASN A 296 -28.53 23.66 12.17
N SER A 297 -28.82 22.42 11.81
CA SER A 297 -29.85 21.61 12.47
C SER A 297 -29.40 21.13 13.85
N ALA A 298 -30.37 20.88 14.73
CA ALA A 298 -30.15 20.26 16.02
C ALA A 298 -29.65 18.81 15.85
N GLU A 299 -30.08 18.15 14.81
CA GLU A 299 -29.69 16.78 14.47
C GLU A 299 -28.20 16.70 14.18
N TYR A 300 -27.66 17.60 13.35
CA TYR A 300 -26.22 17.69 13.09
C TYR A 300 -25.41 17.85 14.38
N ARG A 301 -25.79 18.82 15.22
CA ARG A 301 -25.08 19.11 16.46
C ARG A 301 -25.09 17.93 17.44
N ASN A 302 -26.17 17.19 17.50
CA ASN A 302 -26.36 16.09 18.45
C ASN A 302 -25.79 14.77 17.95
N ALA A 303 -25.79 14.53 16.63
CA ALA A 303 -25.37 13.27 16.03
C ALA A 303 -23.87 13.22 15.71
N GLY A 304 -23.16 14.36 15.74
CA GLY A 304 -21.73 14.42 15.35
C GLY A 304 -21.52 14.03 13.89
N LEU A 305 -22.52 14.18 13.04
CA LEU A 305 -22.46 13.77 11.66
C LEU A 305 -21.56 14.68 10.83
N ASN A 306 -20.91 14.10 9.82
CA ASN A 306 -19.95 14.80 9.01
C ASN A 306 -20.59 15.36 7.72
N TYR A 307 -20.78 16.65 7.64
CA TYR A 307 -21.25 17.34 6.45
C TYR A 307 -20.22 17.41 5.31
N ARG A 308 -18.95 17.14 5.58
CA ARG A 308 -17.87 17.20 4.60
C ARG A 308 -18.03 16.15 3.50
N ASN A 309 -18.71 15.04 3.80
CA ASN A 309 -18.88 13.94 2.84
C ASN A 309 -19.46 14.39 1.51
N TYR A 310 -20.24 15.47 1.47
CA TYR A 310 -20.72 15.99 0.21
C TYR A 310 -19.71 16.83 -0.56
N TYR A 311 -18.94 17.69 0.13
CA TYR A 311 -17.98 18.59 -0.51
C TYR A 311 -16.57 18.30 -0.07
N SER A 312 -16.09 17.13 -0.49
CA SER A 312 -14.68 16.78 -0.31
C SER A 312 -14.23 15.79 -1.39
N ALA A 313 -12.99 15.95 -1.83
CA ALA A 313 -12.37 15.07 -2.81
C ALA A 313 -10.85 15.08 -2.64
N ALA A 314 -10.18 14.04 -3.11
CA ALA A 314 -8.77 14.05 -3.42
C ALA A 314 -8.62 13.88 -4.93
N GLN A 315 -7.87 14.79 -5.53
CA GLN A 315 -7.58 14.81 -6.96
C GLN A 315 -6.08 14.61 -7.13
N ARG A 316 -5.67 13.75 -8.03
CA ARG A 316 -4.27 13.45 -8.33
C ARG A 316 -4.03 13.31 -9.81
N GLU A 317 -2.92 13.86 -10.25
CA GLU A 317 -2.42 13.70 -11.61
C GLU A 317 -0.96 13.28 -11.52
N ASP A 318 -0.65 12.12 -12.07
CA ASP A 318 0.68 11.53 -12.04
C ASP A 318 1.20 11.31 -13.45
N PHE A 319 2.50 11.45 -13.58
CA PHE A 319 3.25 11.14 -14.78
C PHE A 319 4.49 10.34 -14.36
N LEU A 320 4.59 9.08 -14.76
CA LEU A 320 5.76 8.24 -14.53
C LEU A 320 6.35 7.79 -15.87
N ALA A 321 7.64 8.02 -16.06
CA ALA A 321 8.37 7.46 -17.17
C ALA A 321 9.69 6.85 -16.70
N TYR A 322 10.07 5.71 -17.27
CA TYR A 322 11.38 5.13 -17.03
C TYR A 322 11.90 4.41 -18.26
N ALA A 323 13.24 4.34 -18.34
CA ALA A 323 13.94 3.49 -19.29
C ALA A 323 14.86 2.54 -18.52
N LYS A 324 14.87 1.27 -18.94
CA LYS A 324 15.71 0.22 -18.36
C LYS A 324 16.55 -0.42 -19.45
N TRP A 325 17.82 -0.67 -19.13
CA TRP A 325 18.74 -1.36 -20.00
C TRP A 325 19.51 -2.41 -19.23
N THR A 326 19.37 -3.65 -19.66
CA THR A 326 20.14 -4.79 -19.17
C THR A 326 21.11 -5.20 -20.25
N HIS A 327 22.38 -5.35 -19.92
CA HIS A 327 23.43 -5.82 -20.84
C HIS A 327 24.16 -7.03 -20.27
N ASP A 328 24.22 -8.08 -21.06
CA ASP A 328 24.99 -9.29 -20.78
C ASP A 328 26.35 -9.22 -21.50
N PHE A 329 27.40 -8.80 -20.80
CA PHE A 329 28.76 -8.81 -21.36
C PHE A 329 29.20 -10.23 -21.74
N ASN A 330 28.81 -11.18 -20.92
CA ASN A 330 29.04 -12.61 -21.09
C ASN A 330 28.13 -13.40 -20.13
N ALA A 331 28.24 -14.72 -20.10
CA ALA A 331 27.42 -15.59 -19.23
C ALA A 331 27.59 -15.32 -17.72
N ASN A 332 28.63 -14.61 -17.31
CA ASN A 332 28.95 -14.38 -15.91
C ASN A 332 28.82 -12.92 -15.48
N LEU A 333 28.79 -11.97 -16.40
CA LEU A 333 28.77 -10.53 -16.08
C LEU A 333 27.57 -9.85 -16.70
N HIS A 334 26.68 -9.35 -15.83
CA HIS A 334 25.42 -8.71 -16.19
C HIS A 334 25.35 -7.31 -15.59
N TRP A 335 24.83 -6.35 -16.32
CA TRP A 335 24.69 -4.98 -15.90
C TRP A 335 23.29 -4.45 -16.15
N ASP A 336 22.61 -4.10 -15.08
CA ASP A 336 21.26 -3.53 -15.12
C ASP A 336 21.31 -2.04 -14.80
N ASN A 337 20.62 -1.23 -15.63
CA ASN A 337 20.54 0.21 -15.45
C ASN A 337 19.08 0.66 -15.61
N SER A 338 18.67 1.62 -14.82
CA SER A 338 17.37 2.24 -14.92
C SER A 338 17.48 3.72 -14.65
N ILE A 339 16.82 4.51 -15.48
CA ILE A 339 16.59 5.94 -15.22
C ILE A 339 15.08 6.17 -15.16
N TYR A 340 14.64 7.08 -14.33
CA TYR A 340 13.21 7.39 -14.20
C TYR A 340 12.98 8.85 -13.86
N TYR A 341 11.78 9.29 -14.18
CA TYR A 341 11.22 10.57 -13.79
C TYR A 341 9.76 10.38 -13.38
N HIS A 342 9.36 11.01 -12.28
CA HIS A 342 8.00 11.06 -11.79
C HIS A 342 7.62 12.49 -11.46
N HIS A 343 6.46 12.92 -11.95
CA HIS A 343 5.80 14.15 -11.59
C HIS A 343 4.44 13.83 -10.99
N ASP A 344 4.15 14.40 -9.82
CA ASP A 344 2.87 14.24 -9.13
C ASP A 344 2.31 15.61 -8.80
N LEU A 345 1.00 15.76 -8.97
CA LEU A 345 0.26 16.96 -8.69
C LEU A 345 -1.06 16.60 -8.02
N GLY A 346 -1.20 16.90 -6.74
CA GLY A 346 -2.36 16.52 -5.96
C GLY A 346 -2.99 17.63 -5.16
N GLU A 347 -4.29 17.46 -4.93
CA GLU A 347 -5.10 18.38 -4.13
C GLU A 347 -6.13 17.59 -3.32
N GLY A 348 -6.07 17.72 -1.98
CA GLY A 348 -7.14 17.28 -1.09
C GLY A 348 -8.05 18.46 -0.78
N VAL A 349 -9.31 18.40 -1.21
CA VAL A 349 -10.32 19.46 -1.06
C VAL A 349 -11.28 19.10 0.04
N VAL A 350 -11.57 20.04 0.95
CA VAL A 350 -12.58 19.87 2.01
C VAL A 350 -13.26 21.20 2.28
N ALA A 351 -14.58 21.26 2.21
CA ALA A 351 -15.34 22.40 2.70
C ALA A 351 -15.58 22.31 4.21
N GLY A 352 -15.55 23.45 4.89
CA GLY A 352 -15.81 23.54 6.32
C GLY A 352 -16.55 24.83 6.70
N PRO A 353 -17.39 24.81 7.77
CA PRO A 353 -18.06 26.00 8.23
C PRO A 353 -17.04 27.04 8.66
N ILE A 354 -17.26 28.29 8.26
CA ILE A 354 -16.42 29.43 8.67
C ILE A 354 -16.42 29.57 10.20
N SER A 355 -17.52 29.19 10.84
CA SER A 355 -17.67 29.20 12.31
C SER A 355 -16.95 28.08 13.06
N ALA A 356 -16.30 27.13 12.35
CA ALA A 356 -15.57 26.05 13.00
C ALA A 356 -14.46 26.57 13.92
N ALA A 357 -14.20 25.88 15.02
CA ALA A 357 -13.27 26.31 16.04
C ALA A 357 -11.89 26.74 15.47
N GLY A 358 -11.47 27.95 15.79
CA GLY A 358 -10.21 28.55 15.34
C GLY A 358 -10.26 29.25 13.97
N LEU A 359 -11.19 28.93 13.08
CA LEU A 359 -11.28 29.54 11.74
C LEU A 359 -11.66 31.01 11.82
N PRO A 360 -12.65 31.47 12.61
CA PRO A 360 -12.94 32.91 12.73
C PRO A 360 -11.71 33.73 13.11
N THR A 361 -10.91 33.26 14.06
CA THR A 361 -9.68 33.91 14.48
C THR A 361 -8.63 33.96 13.38
N LEU A 362 -8.42 32.82 12.68
CA LEU A 362 -7.51 32.75 11.53
C LEU A 362 -7.95 33.73 10.43
N PHE A 363 -9.21 33.68 10.03
CA PHE A 363 -9.71 34.49 8.91
C PHE A 363 -9.75 35.97 9.24
N ALA A 364 -10.10 36.34 10.48
CA ALA A 364 -10.07 37.73 10.93
C ALA A 364 -8.65 38.35 10.89
N ALA A 365 -7.61 37.54 11.02
CA ALA A 365 -6.24 38.00 10.87
C ALA A 365 -5.91 38.42 9.41
N TYR A 366 -6.53 37.77 8.41
CA TYR A 366 -6.38 38.13 7.01
C TYR A 366 -7.38 39.23 6.57
N PHE A 367 -8.55 39.29 7.16
CA PHE A 367 -9.67 40.18 6.81
C PHE A 367 -10.20 40.91 8.05
N PRO A 368 -9.37 41.76 8.70
CA PRO A 368 -9.75 42.42 9.94
C PRO A 368 -10.97 43.33 9.75
N GLY A 369 -11.98 43.17 10.60
CA GLY A 369 -13.19 43.99 10.60
C GLY A 369 -14.16 43.73 9.44
N GLN A 370 -13.88 42.72 8.59
CA GLN A 370 -14.78 42.35 7.50
C GLN A 370 -15.76 41.24 7.94
N ASP A 371 -16.92 41.21 7.30
CA ASP A 371 -17.84 40.08 7.42
C ASP A 371 -17.28 38.88 6.67
N LEU A 372 -16.77 37.89 7.41
CA LEU A 372 -16.15 36.68 6.87
C LEU A 372 -17.11 35.88 5.98
N ASN A 373 -18.42 35.89 6.32
CA ASN A 373 -19.38 35.18 5.48
C ASN A 373 -19.43 35.77 4.06
N THR A 374 -19.46 37.09 3.96
CA THR A 374 -19.42 37.78 2.66
C THR A 374 -18.09 37.55 1.94
N VAL A 375 -16.95 37.64 2.66
CA VAL A 375 -15.60 37.41 2.10
C VAL A 375 -15.51 36.02 1.45
N PHE A 376 -16.07 34.99 2.07
CA PHE A 376 -16.04 33.61 1.59
C PHE A 376 -17.25 33.23 0.71
N GLY A 377 -18.06 34.16 0.21
CA GLY A 377 -19.10 33.90 -0.79
C GLY A 377 -20.50 33.64 -0.22
N GLY A 378 -20.73 33.95 1.05
CA GLY A 378 -22.09 33.97 1.66
C GLY A 378 -22.69 32.59 1.96
N SER A 379 -21.97 31.47 1.75
CA SER A 379 -22.50 30.11 2.01
C SER A 379 -22.42 29.71 3.48
N GLY A 380 -21.65 30.41 4.29
CA GLY A 380 -21.29 29.97 5.64
C GLY A 380 -20.13 28.98 5.68
N TYR A 381 -19.58 28.60 4.52
CA TYR A 381 -18.46 27.68 4.35
C TYR A 381 -17.27 28.34 3.69
N ALA A 382 -16.08 27.77 3.96
CA ALA A 382 -14.86 28.03 3.23
C ALA A 382 -14.30 26.69 2.70
N THR A 383 -13.71 26.69 1.53
CA THR A 383 -13.03 25.52 0.99
C THR A 383 -11.57 25.57 1.37
N ARG A 384 -11.06 24.50 1.97
CA ARG A 384 -9.65 24.29 2.28
C ARG A 384 -9.06 23.28 1.32
N THR A 385 -7.89 23.58 0.77
CA THR A 385 -7.08 22.62 0.07
C THR A 385 -5.84 22.25 0.86
N THR A 386 -5.36 21.05 0.62
CA THR A 386 -4.00 20.61 0.91
C THR A 386 -3.42 20.16 -0.41
N GLU A 387 -2.47 20.93 -0.91
CA GLU A 387 -1.91 20.77 -2.25
C GLU A 387 -0.47 20.29 -2.16
N TYR A 388 -0.05 19.53 -3.15
CA TYR A 388 1.34 19.13 -3.29
C TYR A 388 1.69 18.94 -4.76
N TRP A 389 2.96 19.10 -5.06
CA TRP A 389 3.55 18.74 -6.35
C TRP A 389 4.99 18.31 -6.18
N ASP A 390 5.25 17.13 -6.72
CA ASP A 390 6.53 16.47 -6.68
C ASP A 390 7.17 16.40 -8.05
N ASN A 391 8.49 16.55 -8.07
CA ASN A 391 9.33 16.27 -9.23
C ASN A 391 10.50 15.44 -8.74
N ARG A 392 10.52 14.17 -9.04
CA ARG A 392 11.64 13.33 -8.68
C ARG A 392 12.18 12.54 -9.85
N GLY A 393 13.47 12.35 -9.83
CA GLY A 393 14.15 11.57 -10.85
C GLY A 393 15.38 10.89 -10.29
N GLY A 394 15.72 9.76 -10.86
CA GLY A 394 16.81 8.96 -10.32
C GLY A 394 17.43 8.00 -11.33
N LEU A 395 18.53 7.42 -10.87
CA LEU A 395 19.31 6.42 -11.56
C LEU A 395 19.55 5.24 -10.62
N ILE A 396 19.31 4.03 -11.14
CA ILE A 396 19.63 2.77 -10.47
C ILE A 396 20.60 2.02 -11.37
N SER A 397 21.71 1.52 -10.82
CA SER A 397 22.69 0.75 -11.57
C SER A 397 23.18 -0.43 -10.72
N THR A 398 23.17 -1.63 -11.26
CA THR A 398 23.55 -2.86 -10.57
C THR A 398 24.38 -3.75 -11.48
N LEU A 399 25.55 -4.13 -11.00
CA LEU A 399 26.45 -5.07 -11.67
C LEU A 399 26.42 -6.40 -10.92
N ARG A 400 26.23 -7.50 -11.64
CA ARG A 400 26.25 -8.88 -11.13
C ARG A 400 27.37 -9.65 -11.78
N TYR A 401 28.19 -10.29 -10.95
CA TYR A 401 29.29 -11.12 -11.43
C TYR A 401 29.27 -12.50 -10.80
N HIS A 402 29.18 -13.53 -11.64
CA HIS A 402 29.27 -14.92 -11.24
C HIS A 402 30.70 -15.42 -11.31
N LEU A 403 31.30 -15.72 -10.14
CA LEU A 403 32.65 -16.21 -10.01
C LEU A 403 32.65 -17.59 -9.33
N GLY A 404 32.64 -18.65 -10.12
CA GLY A 404 32.61 -20.01 -9.60
C GLY A 404 31.35 -20.27 -8.77
N LYS A 405 31.49 -20.32 -7.42
CA LYS A 405 30.38 -20.54 -6.49
C LYS A 405 29.81 -19.24 -5.91
N HIS A 406 30.36 -18.10 -6.27
CA HIS A 406 29.97 -16.78 -5.80
C HIS A 406 29.13 -16.05 -6.85
N SER A 407 28.11 -15.35 -6.39
CA SER A 407 27.32 -14.41 -7.19
C SER A 407 27.34 -13.06 -6.49
N ILE A 408 28.29 -12.23 -6.90
CA ILE A 408 28.55 -10.93 -6.32
C ILE A 408 27.66 -9.91 -7.01
N GLU A 409 26.95 -9.12 -6.24
CA GLU A 409 26.13 -8.00 -6.72
C GLU A 409 26.61 -6.71 -6.04
N VAL A 410 26.88 -5.69 -6.86
CA VAL A 410 27.18 -4.34 -6.40
C VAL A 410 26.25 -3.38 -7.13
N GLY A 411 25.64 -2.46 -6.40
CA GLY A 411 24.76 -1.50 -7.03
C GLY A 411 24.59 -0.22 -6.25
N GLY A 412 23.91 0.72 -6.89
CA GLY A 412 23.59 2.01 -6.31
C GLY A 412 22.32 2.61 -6.88
N TRP A 413 21.71 3.42 -6.06
CA TRP A 413 20.56 4.24 -6.40
C TRP A 413 20.83 5.67 -5.96
N TYR A 414 20.61 6.60 -6.89
CA TYR A 414 20.54 8.03 -6.62
C TYR A 414 19.18 8.55 -7.01
N GLU A 415 18.55 9.33 -6.14
CA GLU A 415 17.32 10.07 -6.44
C GLU A 415 17.44 11.51 -5.96
N ARG A 416 16.92 12.43 -6.76
CA ARG A 416 16.58 13.78 -6.33
C ARG A 416 15.09 13.97 -6.39
N ASN A 417 14.52 14.44 -5.28
CA ASN A 417 13.11 14.82 -5.15
C ASN A 417 13.00 16.30 -4.79
N ASN A 418 12.14 17.02 -5.51
CA ASN A 418 11.72 18.40 -5.20
C ASN A 418 10.22 18.35 -4.92
N ASN A 419 9.83 18.52 -3.67
CA ASN A 419 8.45 18.46 -3.20
C ASN A 419 8.01 19.84 -2.71
N THR A 420 6.87 20.30 -3.15
CA THR A 420 6.21 21.51 -2.65
C THR A 420 4.84 21.16 -2.09
N GLN A 421 4.51 21.73 -0.95
CA GLN A 421 3.26 21.48 -0.24
C GLN A 421 2.66 22.80 0.21
N ALA A 422 1.35 22.95 0.00
CA ALA A 422 0.64 24.17 0.36
C ALA A 422 -0.70 23.87 1.04
N ARG A 423 -1.14 24.80 1.87
CA ARG A 423 -2.51 24.85 2.38
C ARG A 423 -3.11 26.19 2.05
N ARG A 424 -4.24 26.14 1.31
CA ARG A 424 -4.94 27.32 0.84
C ARG A 424 -6.40 27.32 1.22
N TRP A 425 -7.00 28.52 1.25
CA TRP A 425 -8.42 28.69 1.52
C TRP A 425 -9.07 29.48 0.41
N TYR A 426 -10.23 29.01 0.00
CA TYR A 426 -10.99 29.52 -1.15
C TYR A 426 -12.40 29.91 -0.74
N PRO A 427 -13.04 30.85 -1.44
CA PRO A 427 -14.45 31.12 -1.25
C PRO A 427 -15.30 29.96 -1.74
N LEU A 428 -16.47 29.78 -1.14
CA LEU A 428 -17.51 28.88 -1.62
C LEU A 428 -18.82 29.67 -1.80
N ASP A 429 -19.12 30.06 -3.03
CA ASP A 429 -20.28 30.86 -3.36
C ASP A 429 -21.59 30.18 -3.03
N ALA A 430 -22.48 30.87 -2.35
CA ALA A 430 -23.78 30.34 -1.95
C ALA A 430 -24.70 30.06 -3.15
N ASN A 431 -24.56 30.82 -4.25
CA ASN A 431 -25.43 30.76 -5.42
C ASN A 431 -24.83 29.92 -6.54
N ASN A 432 -23.51 29.82 -6.60
CA ASN A 432 -22.81 29.04 -7.60
C ASN A 432 -21.61 28.31 -6.96
N PRO A 433 -21.89 27.27 -6.15
CA PRO A 433 -20.82 26.53 -5.49
C PRO A 433 -19.96 25.79 -6.52
N THR A 434 -18.64 25.89 -6.36
CA THR A 434 -17.68 25.07 -7.10
C THR A 434 -17.88 23.59 -6.75
N THR A 435 -17.29 22.71 -7.57
CA THR A 435 -17.26 21.27 -7.26
C THR A 435 -15.92 20.89 -6.59
N PRO A 436 -15.91 19.93 -5.66
CA PRO A 436 -14.67 19.43 -5.09
C PRO A 436 -13.85 18.56 -6.06
N TYR A 437 -14.39 18.25 -7.25
CA TYR A 437 -13.77 17.41 -8.27
C TYR A 437 -13.03 18.20 -9.35
N GLU A 438 -12.97 19.51 -9.21
CA GLU A 438 -12.18 20.38 -10.03
C GLU A 438 -11.19 21.16 -9.17
N ARG A 439 -10.02 21.47 -9.72
CA ARG A 439 -9.00 22.25 -9.00
C ARG A 439 -9.54 23.60 -8.60
N GLN A 440 -9.38 23.91 -7.32
CA GLN A 440 -9.83 25.18 -6.77
C GLN A 440 -8.97 26.33 -7.32
N GLN A 441 -9.62 27.46 -7.63
CA GLN A 441 -8.98 28.64 -8.23
C GLN A 441 -9.18 29.87 -7.34
N ASN A 442 -8.23 30.84 -7.42
CA ASN A 442 -8.33 32.11 -6.75
C ASN A 442 -8.37 32.02 -5.21
N ALA A 443 -7.32 31.43 -4.65
CA ALA A 443 -7.15 31.35 -3.20
C ALA A 443 -7.23 32.72 -2.54
N LEU A 444 -8.01 32.85 -1.48
CA LEU A 444 -8.08 34.05 -0.64
C LEU A 444 -6.93 34.10 0.36
N ILE A 445 -6.51 32.92 0.84
CA ILE A 445 -5.45 32.76 1.82
C ILE A 445 -4.50 31.67 1.34
N ASP A 446 -3.21 31.98 1.30
CA ASP A 446 -2.13 31.00 1.29
C ASP A 446 -1.63 30.88 2.73
N GLN A 447 -2.08 29.84 3.42
CA GLN A 447 -1.78 29.65 4.85
C GLN A 447 -0.32 29.27 5.04
N TYR A 448 0.19 28.37 4.22
CA TYR A 448 1.61 28.03 4.13
C TYR A 448 1.96 27.39 2.78
N THR A 449 3.20 27.53 2.42
CA THR A 449 3.83 26.80 1.33
C THR A 449 5.20 26.33 1.79
N ASN A 450 5.45 25.03 1.77
CA ASN A 450 6.73 24.42 2.13
C ASN A 450 7.42 23.89 0.87
N ASN A 451 8.73 24.07 0.77
CA ASN A 451 9.54 23.43 -0.28
C ASN A 451 10.58 22.51 0.35
N PHE A 452 10.71 21.32 -0.22
CA PHE A 452 11.67 20.30 0.18
C PHE A 452 12.54 19.90 -1.00
N TYR A 453 13.82 19.70 -0.72
CA TYR A 453 14.81 19.21 -1.69
C TYR A 453 15.53 18.02 -1.06
N THR A 454 15.20 16.83 -1.51
CA THR A 454 15.74 15.58 -0.97
C THR A 454 16.71 14.97 -1.97
N ASN A 455 17.91 14.59 -1.49
CA ASN A 455 18.85 13.76 -2.21
C ASN A 455 19.04 12.46 -1.47
N THR A 456 18.83 11.36 -2.16
CA THR A 456 18.95 10.00 -1.67
C THR A 456 20.12 9.29 -2.35
N PHE A 457 20.99 8.68 -1.57
CA PHE A 457 22.08 7.83 -2.03
C PHE A 457 21.99 6.50 -1.32
N VAL A 458 21.78 5.44 -2.06
CA VAL A 458 21.82 4.07 -1.54
C VAL A 458 22.84 3.28 -2.35
N THR A 459 23.73 2.59 -1.68
CA THR A 459 24.64 1.63 -2.31
C THR A 459 24.54 0.30 -1.60
N HIS A 460 24.78 -0.79 -2.30
CA HIS A 460 24.80 -2.12 -1.71
C HIS A 460 25.89 -3.00 -2.33
N LEU A 461 26.33 -3.95 -1.51
CA LEU A 461 27.19 -5.05 -1.89
C LEU A 461 26.64 -6.32 -1.28
N GLN A 462 26.49 -7.35 -2.08
CA GLN A 462 26.05 -8.67 -1.64
C GLN A 462 26.81 -9.77 -2.36
N ASP A 463 27.15 -10.84 -1.65
CA ASP A 463 27.60 -12.11 -2.21
C ASP A 463 26.60 -13.22 -1.85
N ASN A 464 26.20 -13.98 -2.85
CA ASN A 464 25.47 -15.22 -2.67
C ASN A 464 26.45 -16.39 -2.95
N TRP A 465 26.91 -17.06 -1.90
CA TRP A 465 27.88 -18.13 -1.96
C TRP A 465 27.22 -19.51 -1.93
N GLN A 466 27.31 -20.24 -3.04
CA GLN A 466 26.84 -21.61 -3.14
C GLN A 466 27.89 -22.55 -2.56
N ILE A 467 27.85 -22.79 -1.25
CA ILE A 467 28.85 -23.61 -0.52
C ILE A 467 28.81 -25.05 -1.03
N SER A 468 27.63 -25.62 -1.13
CA SER A 468 27.41 -26.97 -1.66
C SER A 468 26.18 -26.97 -2.61
N LYS A 469 25.86 -28.10 -3.21
CA LYS A 469 24.65 -28.21 -4.06
C LYS A 469 23.35 -27.90 -3.31
N ASN A 470 23.35 -28.12 -2.00
CA ASN A 470 22.15 -28.01 -1.20
C ASN A 470 22.17 -26.83 -0.22
N PHE A 471 23.29 -26.14 -0.09
CA PHE A 471 23.43 -25.06 0.90
C PHE A 471 24.07 -23.82 0.30
N SER A 472 23.42 -22.68 0.51
CA SER A 472 23.92 -21.35 0.12
C SER A 472 23.82 -20.36 1.27
N LEU A 473 24.77 -19.44 1.31
CA LEU A 473 24.79 -18.28 2.19
C LEU A 473 24.68 -17.01 1.36
N ALA A 474 23.99 -16.02 1.89
CA ALA A 474 24.01 -14.64 1.39
C ALA A 474 24.58 -13.73 2.48
N ALA A 475 25.49 -12.85 2.12
CA ALA A 475 26.06 -11.86 3.03
C ALA A 475 26.23 -10.55 2.28
N GLY A 476 25.88 -9.45 2.92
CA GLY A 476 25.99 -8.14 2.30
C GLY A 476 25.62 -7.01 3.25
N PHE A 477 25.65 -5.83 2.72
CA PHE A 477 25.20 -4.63 3.41
C PHE A 477 24.70 -3.60 2.40
N LYS A 478 23.87 -2.67 2.86
CA LYS A 478 23.59 -1.43 2.15
C LYS A 478 24.03 -0.22 2.97
N SER A 479 24.36 0.85 2.29
CA SER A 479 24.53 2.18 2.85
C SER A 479 23.41 3.06 2.37
N GLU A 480 22.72 3.74 3.28
CA GLU A 480 21.58 4.60 2.97
C GLU A 480 21.80 5.98 3.59
N LEU A 481 21.89 6.99 2.73
CA LEU A 481 22.17 8.39 3.08
C LEU A 481 21.11 9.27 2.42
N VAL A 482 20.31 9.96 3.24
CA VAL A 482 19.21 10.82 2.79
C VAL A 482 19.39 12.21 3.38
N TYR A 483 19.44 13.22 2.52
CA TYR A 483 19.59 14.62 2.89
C TYR A 483 18.43 15.43 2.40
N THR A 484 17.63 15.97 3.31
CA THR A 484 16.47 16.79 2.97
C THR A 484 16.66 18.21 3.51
N ASN A 485 16.56 19.19 2.63
CA ASN A 485 16.47 20.59 3.00
C ASN A 485 15.02 21.07 2.86
N GLY A 486 14.43 21.52 3.96
CA GLY A 486 13.09 22.08 3.99
C GLY A 486 13.10 23.60 4.22
N THR A 487 12.26 24.31 3.50
CA THR A 487 12.05 25.75 3.66
C THR A 487 10.58 26.09 3.65
N LEU A 488 10.20 27.16 4.32
CA LEU A 488 8.84 27.71 4.29
C LEU A 488 8.87 29.08 3.59
N PRO A 489 8.77 29.15 2.25
CA PRO A 489 8.86 30.42 1.53
C PRO A 489 7.64 31.33 1.73
N VAL A 490 6.49 30.75 2.06
CA VAL A 490 5.26 31.49 2.37
C VAL A 490 4.74 31.02 3.71
N ALA A 491 4.93 31.84 4.73
CA ALA A 491 4.21 31.73 6.00
C ALA A 491 3.31 32.93 6.03
N ALA A 492 2.02 32.74 5.95
CA ALA A 492 1.02 33.78 6.12
C ALA A 492 1.43 35.22 5.63
N LYS A 493 0.57 35.92 5.03
CA LYS A 493 0.84 37.27 4.49
C LYS A 493 1.52 38.16 5.56
N ALA A 494 2.78 38.52 5.34
CA ALA A 494 3.52 39.35 6.27
C ALA A 494 2.72 40.62 6.61
N GLY A 495 2.51 40.90 7.89
CA GLY A 495 1.74 42.03 8.40
C GLY A 495 0.24 41.79 8.55
N SER A 496 -0.31 40.66 8.13
CA SER A 496 -1.74 40.29 8.31
C SER A 496 -2.01 39.38 9.50
N LEU A 497 -1.01 38.72 10.06
CA LEU A 497 -1.15 37.96 11.29
C LEU A 497 -0.61 38.72 12.48
N SER A 498 -1.37 38.69 13.59
CA SER A 498 -0.80 39.02 14.89
C SER A 498 0.46 38.19 15.13
N PRO A 499 1.50 38.73 15.78
CA PRO A 499 2.69 37.96 16.14
C PRO A 499 2.43 36.62 16.84
N SER A 500 1.27 36.49 17.51
CA SER A 500 0.81 35.23 18.11
C SER A 500 0.36 34.16 17.11
N TYR A 501 0.16 34.53 15.85
CA TYR A 501 -0.17 33.60 14.76
C TYR A 501 0.93 33.51 13.70
N ALA A 502 1.96 34.35 13.79
CA ALA A 502 3.13 34.21 12.96
C ALA A 502 3.84 32.88 13.33
N VAL A 503 3.53 31.85 12.60
CA VAL A 503 4.26 30.60 12.71
C VAL A 503 5.58 30.78 11.98
N THR A 504 6.64 30.96 12.72
CA THR A 504 7.98 30.75 12.19
C THR A 504 8.18 29.26 12.01
N ALA A 505 7.76 28.71 10.87
CA ALA A 505 8.06 27.34 10.58
C ALA A 505 9.57 27.16 10.43
N PRO A 506 10.13 26.12 10.99
CA PRO A 506 11.56 25.85 10.94
C PRO A 506 11.99 25.55 9.51
N GLY A 507 13.21 25.95 9.19
CA GLY A 507 13.86 25.60 7.93
C GLY A 507 15.26 25.06 8.17
N GLY A 508 15.75 24.29 7.24
CA GLY A 508 17.09 23.75 7.27
C GLY A 508 17.21 22.32 6.78
N THR A 509 18.42 21.80 6.85
CA THR A 509 18.76 20.46 6.38
C THR A 509 18.78 19.45 7.52
N ILE A 510 18.07 18.35 7.33
CA ILE A 510 18.14 17.13 8.17
C ILE A 510 18.77 16.01 7.34
N ALA A 511 19.62 15.22 7.97
CA ALA A 511 20.22 14.02 7.42
C ALA A 511 19.69 12.78 8.14
N ALA A 512 19.33 11.76 7.37
CA ALA A 512 19.11 10.40 7.85
C ALA A 512 20.20 9.52 7.25
N GLU A 513 21.13 9.07 8.09
CA GLU A 513 22.33 8.39 7.64
C GLU A 513 22.50 7.06 8.35
N ARG A 514 22.64 6.00 7.55
CA ARG A 514 23.05 4.66 7.99
C ARG A 514 24.02 4.09 6.96
N PRO A 515 25.32 4.34 7.12
CA PRO A 515 26.32 3.93 6.15
C PRO A 515 26.55 2.42 6.12
N PHE A 516 26.03 1.69 7.11
CA PHE A 516 26.17 0.24 7.19
C PHE A 516 24.90 -0.40 7.76
N LEU A 517 24.13 -1.06 6.91
CA LEU A 517 22.92 -1.83 7.23
C LEU A 517 23.17 -3.29 6.77
N PRO A 518 23.61 -4.18 7.66
CA PRO A 518 24.01 -5.53 7.29
C PRO A 518 22.81 -6.44 6.96
N SER A 519 23.09 -7.44 6.14
CA SER A 519 22.15 -8.51 5.82
C SER A 519 22.90 -9.84 5.68
N PHE A 520 22.37 -10.87 6.33
CA PHE A 520 22.86 -12.24 6.25
C PHE A 520 21.69 -13.17 6.01
N GLY A 521 21.88 -14.18 5.19
CA GLY A 521 20.87 -15.17 4.92
C GLY A 521 21.45 -16.53 4.58
N ALA A 522 20.64 -17.56 4.77
CA ALA A 522 20.99 -18.94 4.46
C ALA A 522 19.80 -19.65 3.80
N VAL A 523 20.10 -20.54 2.89
CA VAL A 523 19.12 -21.46 2.30
C VAL A 523 19.72 -22.86 2.31
N TRP A 524 18.97 -23.82 2.83
CA TRP A 524 19.33 -25.22 2.84
C TRP A 524 18.20 -26.07 2.22
N ASN A 525 18.48 -26.65 1.06
CA ASN A 525 17.63 -27.66 0.44
C ASN A 525 17.85 -28.98 1.18
N ILE A 526 17.02 -29.28 2.18
CA ILE A 526 17.11 -30.48 3.01
C ILE A 526 16.90 -31.69 2.14
N THR A 527 15.87 -31.63 1.31
CA THR A 527 15.56 -32.58 0.24
C THR A 527 15.24 -31.82 -1.06
N PRO A 528 15.00 -32.46 -2.19
CA PRO A 528 14.52 -31.78 -3.40
C PRO A 528 13.20 -31.04 -3.21
N ASN A 529 12.39 -31.42 -2.24
CA ASN A 529 11.05 -30.89 -1.98
C ASN A 529 10.95 -30.02 -0.73
N GLU A 530 11.95 -30.06 0.14
CA GLU A 530 11.95 -29.39 1.43
C GLU A 530 13.14 -28.42 1.52
N GLN A 531 12.86 -27.21 1.90
CA GLN A 531 13.86 -26.14 2.01
C GLN A 531 13.71 -25.40 3.34
N TRP A 532 14.80 -25.25 4.05
CA TRP A 532 14.92 -24.30 5.15
C TRP A 532 15.55 -23.02 4.67
N PHE A 533 15.11 -21.89 5.23
CA PHE A 533 15.72 -20.57 5.01
C PHE A 533 15.81 -19.78 6.30
N ALA A 534 16.75 -18.85 6.35
CA ALA A 534 16.85 -17.86 7.41
C ALA A 534 17.44 -16.56 6.88
N THR A 535 17.06 -15.44 7.51
CA THR A 535 17.65 -14.12 7.25
C THR A 535 17.72 -13.30 8.52
N ILE A 536 18.74 -12.44 8.58
CA ILE A 536 18.94 -11.40 9.60
C ILE A 536 19.30 -10.14 8.84
N GLN A 537 18.56 -9.06 9.06
CA GLN A 537 18.82 -7.81 8.33
C GLN A 537 18.45 -6.59 9.16
N GLU A 538 19.25 -5.52 9.02
CA GLU A 538 18.92 -4.19 9.52
C GLU A 538 18.42 -3.32 8.38
N ASN A 539 17.39 -2.49 8.65
CA ASN A 539 16.86 -1.48 7.74
C ASN A 539 16.63 -0.17 8.46
N MET A 540 16.55 0.90 7.66
CA MET A 540 16.24 2.24 8.11
C MET A 540 15.01 2.77 7.35
N ARG A 541 14.27 3.70 7.99
CA ARG A 541 13.35 4.62 7.33
C ARG A 541 13.84 6.04 7.50
N SER A 542 13.95 6.78 6.40
CA SER A 542 14.30 8.20 6.41
C SER A 542 13.18 9.05 7.02
N PHE A 543 13.48 10.31 7.33
CA PHE A 543 12.47 11.26 7.76
C PHE A 543 11.57 11.66 6.59
N GLN A 544 10.28 11.84 6.87
CA GLN A 544 9.33 12.33 5.89
C GLN A 544 9.60 13.80 5.57
N ASP A 545 9.60 14.15 4.29
CA ASP A 545 9.72 15.51 3.79
C ASP A 545 8.34 16.19 3.72
N ALA A 546 7.73 16.36 4.87
CA ALA A 546 6.45 17.02 5.03
C ALA A 546 6.56 18.21 5.98
N GLY A 547 5.70 19.19 5.74
CA GLY A 547 5.69 20.39 6.54
C GLY A 547 4.74 20.34 7.72
N TYR A 548 4.27 21.48 8.01
CA TYR A 548 3.45 21.86 9.14
C TYR A 548 2.28 20.91 9.46
N GLY A 549 2.20 20.50 10.73
CA GLY A 549 1.13 19.62 11.20
C GLY A 549 1.34 18.12 10.99
N ASN A 550 2.46 17.74 10.37
CA ASN A 550 2.82 16.33 10.13
C ASN A 550 3.89 15.85 11.13
N ALA A 551 4.08 14.53 11.20
CA ALA A 551 5.12 13.90 12.03
C ALA A 551 6.49 13.98 11.35
N THR A 552 7.01 15.19 11.19
CA THR A 552 8.26 15.46 10.47
C THR A 552 9.11 16.48 11.23
N PRO A 553 10.42 16.54 10.98
CA PRO A 553 11.28 17.55 11.61
C PRO A 553 10.82 18.99 11.34
N TRP A 554 10.33 19.26 10.13
CA TRP A 554 9.87 20.60 9.71
C TRP A 554 8.47 20.94 10.22
N GLY A 555 7.76 20.00 10.84
CA GLY A 555 6.55 20.21 11.59
C GLY A 555 6.78 20.78 13.00
N ALA A 556 8.04 21.03 13.41
CA ALA A 556 8.40 21.53 14.73
C ALA A 556 7.79 22.91 15.02
N THR A 557 7.57 23.17 16.31
CA THR A 557 6.93 24.40 16.77
C THR A 557 7.81 25.65 16.69
N SER A 558 9.13 25.46 16.54
CA SER A 558 10.11 26.54 16.49
C SER A 558 11.40 26.06 15.82
N GLN A 559 12.24 27.01 15.37
CA GLN A 559 13.59 26.72 14.89
C GLN A 559 14.44 26.04 15.95
N ALA A 560 14.30 26.44 17.21
CA ALA A 560 15.04 25.81 18.32
C ALA A 560 14.67 24.34 18.50
N ALA A 561 13.39 24.01 18.40
CA ALA A 561 12.92 22.60 18.44
C ALA A 561 13.40 21.80 17.23
N PHE A 562 13.48 22.43 16.05
CA PHE A 562 14.06 21.83 14.86
C PHE A 562 15.56 21.54 15.03
N GLU A 563 16.34 22.50 15.53
CA GLU A 563 17.77 22.31 15.76
C GLU A 563 18.06 21.27 16.85
N ASP A 564 17.20 21.20 17.87
CA ASP A 564 17.30 20.14 18.87
C ASP A 564 17.05 18.76 18.26
N PHE A 565 15.98 18.64 17.44
CA PHE A 565 15.72 17.39 16.73
C PHE A 565 16.84 17.04 15.75
N LYS A 566 17.36 18.02 15.00
CA LYS A 566 18.52 17.82 14.10
C LYS A 566 19.72 17.23 14.81
N LYS A 567 19.95 17.64 16.06
CA LYS A 567 21.08 17.16 16.88
C LYS A 567 20.80 15.78 17.51
N ASN A 568 19.60 15.54 17.99
CA ASN A 568 19.26 14.42 18.87
C ASN A 568 18.34 13.38 18.22
N GLY A 569 17.59 13.76 17.19
CA GLY A 569 16.66 12.91 16.48
C GLY A 569 17.36 11.80 15.69
N LYS A 570 16.77 10.62 15.69
CA LYS A 570 17.30 9.43 15.00
C LYS A 570 16.27 8.89 14.03
N PRO A 571 16.69 8.46 12.83
CA PRO A 571 15.80 7.76 11.91
C PRO A 571 15.32 6.44 12.54
N GLU A 572 14.13 6.01 12.15
CA GLU A 572 13.61 4.70 12.53
C GLU A 572 14.45 3.58 11.95
N THR A 573 14.71 2.54 12.74
CA THR A 573 15.47 1.35 12.30
C THR A 573 14.78 0.08 12.76
N SER A 574 14.95 -0.99 11.99
CA SER A 574 14.46 -2.33 12.36
C SER A 574 15.54 -3.38 12.16
N TRP A 575 15.68 -4.26 13.14
CA TRP A 575 16.34 -5.55 12.99
C TRP A 575 15.27 -6.62 12.81
N THR A 576 15.35 -7.33 11.71
CA THR A 576 14.46 -8.44 11.40
C THR A 576 15.22 -9.74 11.37
N TYR A 577 14.74 -10.71 12.13
CA TYR A 577 15.20 -12.10 12.17
C TYR A 577 14.07 -12.96 11.66
N GLU A 578 14.29 -13.72 10.62
CA GLU A 578 13.27 -14.61 10.05
C GLU A 578 13.86 -15.98 9.78
N THR A 579 13.10 -17.03 10.05
CA THR A 579 13.44 -18.41 9.67
C THR A 579 12.19 -19.15 9.25
N GLY A 580 12.32 -20.08 8.33
CA GLY A 580 11.16 -20.83 7.87
C GLY A 580 11.49 -22.11 7.10
N LEU A 581 10.44 -22.85 6.83
CA LEU A 581 10.45 -24.08 6.04
C LEU A 581 9.50 -23.92 4.86
N ARG A 582 9.90 -24.41 3.70
CA ARG A 582 9.07 -24.55 2.50
C ARG A 582 9.01 -26.00 2.10
N GLU A 583 7.84 -26.41 1.67
CA GLU A 583 7.61 -27.78 1.19
C GLU A 583 6.79 -27.74 -0.10
N HIS A 584 7.16 -28.59 -1.05
CA HIS A 584 6.36 -28.90 -2.22
C HIS A 584 6.39 -30.41 -2.44
N ARG A 585 5.24 -31.07 -2.32
CA ARG A 585 5.17 -32.52 -2.39
C ARG A 585 4.00 -32.97 -3.27
N GLN A 586 4.31 -33.87 -4.21
CA GLN A 586 3.28 -34.64 -4.87
C GLN A 586 2.80 -35.72 -3.92
N ILE A 587 1.49 -35.82 -3.72
CA ILE A 587 0.83 -36.78 -2.85
C ILE A 587 -0.24 -37.47 -3.66
N HIS A 588 -0.40 -38.78 -3.46
CA HIS A 588 -1.49 -39.53 -4.06
C HIS A 588 -2.32 -40.18 -2.96
N LEU A 589 -3.07 -39.31 -2.24
CA LEU A 589 -3.94 -39.74 -1.15
C LEU A 589 -5.40 -39.46 -1.48
N GLY A 590 -6.07 -40.42 -2.12
CA GLY A 590 -7.43 -40.21 -2.62
C GLY A 590 -7.48 -39.03 -3.62
N PRO A 591 -8.36 -38.04 -3.42
CA PRO A 591 -8.42 -36.89 -4.33
C PRO A 591 -7.26 -35.87 -4.17
N LEU A 592 -6.49 -35.93 -3.09
CA LEU A 592 -5.38 -35.03 -2.82
C LEU A 592 -4.17 -35.40 -3.69
N THR A 593 -3.76 -34.53 -4.58
CA THR A 593 -2.71 -34.77 -5.60
C THR A 593 -1.39 -34.12 -5.27
N SER A 594 -1.42 -32.90 -4.68
CA SER A 594 -0.21 -32.23 -4.23
C SER A 594 -0.49 -31.26 -3.10
N ILE A 595 0.55 -30.96 -2.34
CA ILE A 595 0.58 -29.92 -1.34
C ILE A 595 1.81 -29.04 -1.54
N GLU A 596 1.67 -27.78 -1.26
CA GLU A 596 2.77 -26.85 -1.17
C GLU A 596 2.50 -25.87 -0.02
N GLY A 597 3.55 -25.51 0.70
CA GLY A 597 3.38 -24.68 1.87
C GLY A 597 4.66 -24.03 2.35
N GLN A 598 4.47 -23.03 3.20
CA GLN A 598 5.54 -22.34 3.91
C GLN A 598 5.08 -22.07 5.34
N LEU A 599 5.99 -22.28 6.26
CA LEU A 599 5.88 -21.83 7.65
C LEU A 599 7.09 -20.95 7.93
N SER A 600 6.87 -19.74 8.42
CA SER A 600 7.95 -18.86 8.87
C SER A 600 7.65 -18.32 10.27
N TYR A 601 8.71 -18.12 11.03
CA TYR A 601 8.74 -17.37 12.27
C TYR A 601 9.58 -16.12 12.04
N TYR A 602 9.14 -15.02 12.59
CA TYR A 602 9.90 -13.77 12.56
C TYR A 602 9.91 -13.09 13.93
N HIS A 603 11.05 -12.46 14.22
CA HIS A 603 11.26 -11.56 15.35
C HIS A 603 11.75 -10.22 14.82
N VAL A 604 11.11 -9.13 15.22
CA VAL A 604 11.50 -7.78 14.80
C VAL A 604 11.72 -6.90 16.02
N HIS A 605 12.86 -6.25 16.05
CA HIS A 605 13.14 -5.16 16.98
C HIS A 605 13.15 -3.83 16.23
N PHE A 606 12.09 -3.05 16.38
CA PHE A 606 11.92 -1.73 15.76
C PHE A 606 12.27 -0.66 16.77
N SER A 607 13.26 0.18 16.43
CA SER A 607 13.85 1.18 17.33
C SER A 607 13.62 2.59 16.80
N ASN A 608 13.74 3.55 17.72
CA ASN A 608 13.63 4.98 17.42
C ASN A 608 12.30 5.39 16.81
N ARG A 609 11.21 4.71 17.18
CA ARG A 609 9.87 5.02 16.68
C ARG A 609 9.60 6.52 16.75
N LEU A 610 9.20 7.10 15.61
CA LEU A 610 8.88 8.52 15.52
C LEU A 610 7.38 8.73 15.70
N LEU A 611 7.03 9.73 16.49
CA LEU A 611 5.66 10.14 16.74
C LEU A 611 5.57 11.67 16.83
N ALA A 612 4.55 12.25 16.23
CA ALA A 612 4.17 13.64 16.47
C ALA A 612 3.48 13.72 17.83
N VAL A 613 4.14 14.34 18.78
CA VAL A 613 3.64 14.50 20.15
C VAL A 613 3.08 15.91 20.31
N ALA A 614 1.79 16.02 20.64
CA ALA A 614 1.15 17.30 20.88
C ALA A 614 1.75 17.97 22.12
N THR A 615 2.20 19.22 21.96
CA THR A 615 2.80 20.01 23.08
C THR A 615 1.78 20.88 23.80
N THR A 616 0.68 21.23 23.13
CA THR A 616 -0.43 22.02 23.72
C THR A 616 -1.76 21.63 23.09
N GLN A 617 -2.84 21.68 23.87
CA GLN A 617 -4.19 21.28 23.40
C GLN A 617 -4.97 22.40 22.68
N THR A 618 -4.39 23.55 22.40
CA THR A 618 -5.11 24.73 21.91
C THR A 618 -4.81 25.04 20.45
N LEU A 619 -5.85 25.14 19.62
CA LEU A 619 -5.88 25.64 18.22
C LEU A 619 -5.24 24.74 17.16
N SER A 620 -5.04 23.49 17.43
CA SER A 620 -4.02 22.71 16.73
C SER A 620 -4.42 22.09 15.40
N SER A 621 -5.69 21.80 15.15
CA SER A 621 -6.06 21.01 13.96
C SER A 621 -6.32 21.85 12.69
N ILE A 622 -6.57 23.15 12.85
CA ILE A 622 -6.94 24.03 11.74
C ILE A 622 -5.79 24.96 11.34
N ILE A 623 -5.08 25.48 12.32
CA ILE A 623 -3.92 26.36 12.11
C ILE A 623 -2.63 25.55 12.00
N GLY A 624 -2.68 24.28 12.35
CA GLY A 624 -1.60 23.34 12.49
C GLY A 624 -1.32 23.06 13.96
N SER A 625 -1.25 21.78 14.31
CA SER A 625 -0.95 21.36 15.67
C SER A 625 0.47 21.77 16.03
N ALA A 626 0.64 22.40 17.18
CA ALA A 626 1.95 22.47 17.80
C ALA A 626 2.35 21.05 18.21
N THR A 627 2.97 20.34 17.28
CA THR A 627 3.51 19.00 17.52
C THR A 627 5.02 19.07 17.51
N THR A 628 5.66 18.31 18.38
CA THR A 628 7.08 18.08 18.34
C THR A 628 7.30 16.63 17.89
N LEU A 629 8.11 16.43 16.88
CA LEU A 629 8.54 15.09 16.51
C LEU A 629 9.50 14.57 17.58
N ALA A 630 9.23 13.39 18.08
CA ALA A 630 10.06 12.75 19.08
C ALA A 630 10.28 11.28 18.78
N ASN A 631 11.46 10.78 19.15
CA ASN A 631 11.67 9.33 19.24
C ASN A 631 11.03 8.83 20.53
N VAL A 632 9.98 8.01 20.41
CA VAL A 632 9.13 7.58 21.54
C VAL A 632 9.33 6.12 21.94
N GLY A 633 10.53 5.60 21.70
CA GLY A 633 10.91 4.25 22.13
C GLY A 633 10.92 3.24 21.01
N SER A 634 10.63 2.01 21.35
CA SER A 634 10.80 0.83 20.50
C SER A 634 9.54 -0.06 20.50
N VAL A 635 9.52 -0.99 19.54
CA VAL A 635 8.47 -2.02 19.41
C VAL A 635 9.15 -3.36 19.21
N THR A 636 8.65 -4.37 19.91
CA THR A 636 9.05 -5.77 19.67
C THR A 636 7.89 -6.50 19.02
N THR A 637 8.19 -7.22 17.95
CA THR A 637 7.22 -8.05 17.24
C THR A 637 7.71 -9.48 17.17
N ASP A 638 6.88 -10.42 17.58
CA ASP A 638 7.05 -11.84 17.36
C ASP A 638 5.86 -12.37 16.56
N GLY A 639 6.11 -13.15 15.53
CA GLY A 639 5.03 -13.67 14.72
C GLY A 639 5.36 -14.92 13.93
N MET A 640 4.31 -15.51 13.40
CA MET A 640 4.38 -16.70 12.55
C MET A 640 3.41 -16.56 11.39
N ASP A 641 3.88 -16.86 10.20
CA ASP A 641 3.06 -16.98 9.00
C ASP A 641 3.07 -18.41 8.49
N PHE A 642 1.88 -18.93 8.27
CA PHE A 642 1.66 -20.22 7.65
C PHE A 642 0.85 -20.02 6.37
N SER A 643 1.34 -20.56 5.25
CA SER A 643 0.60 -20.65 4.01
C SER A 643 0.64 -22.08 3.49
N PHE A 644 -0.48 -22.55 2.99
CA PHE A 644 -0.62 -23.91 2.54
C PHE A 644 -1.63 -24.01 1.40
N THR A 645 -1.23 -24.63 0.30
CA THR A 645 -2.11 -24.94 -0.83
C THR A 645 -2.25 -26.44 -0.98
N SER A 646 -3.48 -26.93 -1.01
CA SER A 646 -3.82 -28.31 -1.33
C SER A 646 -4.47 -28.36 -2.71
N HIS A 647 -4.00 -29.28 -3.56
CA HIS A 647 -4.62 -29.56 -4.87
C HIS A 647 -5.39 -30.87 -4.81
N PHE A 648 -6.63 -30.84 -5.29
CA PHE A 648 -7.53 -31.98 -5.33
C PHE A 648 -7.86 -32.31 -6.79
N GLY A 649 -7.12 -33.27 -7.35
CA GLY A 649 -7.14 -33.55 -8.77
C GLY A 649 -6.66 -32.36 -9.59
N GLU A 650 -7.24 -32.18 -10.78
CA GLU A 650 -6.89 -31.09 -11.71
C GLU A 650 -7.81 -29.88 -11.57
N HIS A 651 -8.91 -30.00 -10.82
CA HIS A 651 -10.01 -29.04 -10.86
C HIS A 651 -10.14 -28.18 -9.62
N PHE A 652 -9.65 -28.61 -8.47
CA PHE A 652 -9.86 -27.90 -7.21
C PHE A 652 -8.55 -27.60 -6.50
N SER A 653 -8.49 -26.44 -5.90
CA SER A 653 -7.44 -26.08 -4.95
C SER A 653 -7.99 -25.30 -3.78
N LEU A 654 -7.37 -25.50 -2.62
CA LEU A 654 -7.63 -24.75 -1.40
C LEU A 654 -6.32 -24.15 -0.91
N TYR A 655 -6.24 -22.86 -0.97
CA TYR A 655 -5.20 -22.09 -0.30
C TYR A 655 -5.69 -21.66 1.08
N ASN A 656 -4.81 -21.73 2.07
CA ASN A 656 -5.05 -21.21 3.42
C ASN A 656 -3.80 -20.45 3.88
N GLY A 657 -3.98 -19.25 4.43
CA GLY A 657 -2.95 -18.41 5.01
C GLY A 657 -3.36 -17.98 6.41
N LEU A 658 -2.62 -18.45 7.42
CA LEU A 658 -2.83 -18.10 8.82
C LEU A 658 -1.64 -17.27 9.32
N SER A 659 -1.92 -16.17 10.01
CA SER A 659 -0.89 -15.31 10.59
C SER A 659 -1.17 -15.05 12.06
N TYR A 660 -0.12 -15.16 12.84
CA TYR A 660 -0.06 -14.68 14.21
C TYR A 660 0.96 -13.56 14.30
N ASN A 661 0.58 -12.44 14.92
CA ASN A 661 1.45 -11.29 15.13
C ASN A 661 1.25 -10.73 16.54
N LYS A 662 2.30 -10.67 17.31
CA LYS A 662 2.33 -10.03 18.61
C LYS A 662 3.33 -8.87 18.57
N SER A 663 2.83 -7.69 18.21
CA SER A 663 3.59 -6.45 18.23
C SER A 663 3.26 -5.65 19.47
N THR A 664 4.25 -5.30 20.29
CA THR A 664 4.09 -4.58 21.55
C THR A 664 5.02 -3.39 21.66
N TYR A 665 4.51 -2.28 22.17
CA TYR A 665 5.33 -1.14 22.54
C TYR A 665 6.16 -1.50 23.79
N ASN A 666 7.45 -1.21 23.75
CA ASN A 666 8.35 -1.48 24.88
C ASN A 666 8.38 -0.33 25.89
N ASP A 667 8.05 0.88 25.45
CA ASP A 667 8.28 2.10 26.19
C ASP A 667 6.98 2.91 26.41
N ASN A 668 6.92 3.65 27.51
CA ASN A 668 5.99 4.76 27.67
C ASN A 668 6.59 6.01 27.03
N TYR A 669 5.75 6.96 26.67
CA TYR A 669 6.21 8.26 26.20
C TYR A 669 5.46 9.42 26.85
N SER A 670 6.04 10.62 26.78
CA SER A 670 5.42 11.82 27.35
C SER A 670 4.93 12.77 26.27
N THR A 671 3.78 13.38 26.46
CA THR A 671 3.21 14.44 25.66
C THR A 671 2.99 15.64 26.58
N GLY A 672 3.82 16.68 26.44
CA GLY A 672 3.86 17.77 27.41
C GLY A 672 4.19 17.24 28.81
N THR A 673 3.28 17.48 29.79
CA THR A 673 3.42 17.00 31.16
C THR A 673 2.77 15.63 31.41
N THR A 674 2.10 15.04 30.43
CA THR A 674 1.34 13.79 30.57
C THR A 674 2.13 12.60 30.04
N THR A 675 2.25 11.55 30.87
CA THR A 675 2.82 10.27 30.42
C THR A 675 1.74 9.38 29.83
N VAL A 676 1.91 8.96 28.59
CA VAL A 676 1.06 7.96 27.93
C VAL A 676 1.66 6.58 28.20
N ARG A 677 0.88 5.73 28.86
CA ARG A 677 1.33 4.39 29.28
C ARG A 677 1.13 3.38 28.16
N THR A 678 2.13 3.24 27.34
CA THR A 678 2.14 2.33 26.17
C THR A 678 2.97 1.08 26.36
N ALA A 679 3.89 1.05 27.32
CA ALA A 679 4.72 -0.13 27.57
C ALA A 679 3.88 -1.38 27.81
N GLY A 680 4.19 -2.46 27.05
CA GLY A 680 3.46 -3.73 27.07
C GLY A 680 2.11 -3.71 26.35
N LYS A 681 1.68 -2.60 25.75
CA LYS A 681 0.46 -2.50 24.95
C LYS A 681 0.71 -2.97 23.51
N ASN A 682 -0.34 -3.55 22.90
CA ASN A 682 -0.25 -3.98 21.51
C ASN A 682 -0.23 -2.78 20.55
N VAL A 683 0.49 -2.93 19.46
CA VAL A 683 0.49 -1.95 18.37
C VAL A 683 -0.93 -1.82 17.81
N VAL A 684 -1.35 -0.58 17.57
CA VAL A 684 -2.69 -0.25 17.08
C VAL A 684 -2.87 -0.65 15.61
N GLY A 685 -4.11 -0.96 15.22
CA GLY A 685 -4.47 -1.29 13.84
C GLY A 685 -4.13 -2.73 13.42
N MET A 686 -3.18 -3.38 14.05
CA MET A 686 -2.74 -4.74 13.71
C MET A 686 -3.50 -5.79 14.55
N PRO A 687 -4.15 -6.79 13.93
CA PRO A 687 -4.74 -7.89 14.65
C PRO A 687 -3.68 -8.91 15.07
N ALA A 688 -3.87 -9.55 16.24
CA ALA A 688 -2.99 -10.64 16.65
C ALA A 688 -3.15 -11.91 15.78
N TRP A 689 -4.34 -12.12 15.23
CA TRP A 689 -4.65 -13.24 14.36
C TRP A 689 -5.36 -12.77 13.11
N SER A 690 -4.98 -13.34 11.98
CA SER A 690 -5.72 -13.19 10.72
C SER A 690 -5.64 -14.48 9.92
N GLU A 691 -6.73 -14.82 9.24
CA GLU A 691 -6.83 -15.98 8.39
C GLU A 691 -7.37 -15.59 7.02
N LYS A 692 -6.83 -16.20 5.98
CA LYS A 692 -7.26 -16.03 4.60
C LYS A 692 -7.38 -17.40 3.96
N PHE A 693 -8.40 -17.59 3.16
CA PHE A 693 -8.48 -18.78 2.34
C PHE A 693 -9.05 -18.47 0.96
N VAL A 694 -8.63 -19.23 -0.01
CA VAL A 694 -9.12 -19.17 -1.38
C VAL A 694 -9.42 -20.60 -1.83
N PHE A 695 -10.70 -20.91 -1.97
CA PHE A 695 -11.12 -22.12 -2.66
C PHE A 695 -11.29 -21.80 -4.13
N SER A 696 -10.57 -22.51 -5.00
CA SER A 696 -10.61 -22.29 -6.46
C SER A 696 -11.04 -23.56 -7.17
N THR A 697 -11.77 -23.38 -8.26
CA THR A 697 -12.16 -24.45 -9.18
C THR A 697 -11.95 -24.05 -10.62
N ASN A 698 -11.49 -24.99 -11.46
CA ASN A 698 -11.23 -24.82 -12.89
C ASN A 698 -11.78 -26.00 -13.68
N TRP A 699 -12.61 -25.71 -14.68
CA TRP A 699 -13.28 -26.70 -15.54
C TRP A 699 -13.16 -26.26 -17.00
N GLY A 700 -11.97 -26.43 -17.59
CA GLY A 700 -11.70 -26.00 -18.94
C GLY A 700 -11.84 -24.46 -19.06
N ASN A 701 -12.91 -24.02 -19.69
CA ASN A 701 -13.18 -22.58 -19.90
C ASN A 701 -13.89 -21.90 -18.71
N ALA A 702 -14.37 -22.68 -17.73
CA ALA A 702 -15.05 -22.15 -16.55
C ALA A 702 -14.12 -22.14 -15.35
N TYR A 703 -14.24 -21.14 -14.50
CA TYR A 703 -13.56 -21.04 -13.22
C TYR A 703 -14.44 -20.41 -12.15
N GLY A 704 -14.11 -20.65 -10.91
CA GLY A 704 -14.75 -20.00 -9.78
C GLY A 704 -13.79 -19.92 -8.60
N GLN A 705 -13.98 -18.88 -7.77
CA GLN A 705 -13.25 -18.73 -6.51
C GLN A 705 -14.20 -18.27 -5.40
N PHE A 706 -13.96 -18.80 -4.21
CA PHE A 706 -14.55 -18.31 -2.98
C PHE A 706 -13.41 -17.91 -2.05
N ILE A 707 -13.41 -16.64 -1.67
CA ILE A 707 -12.32 -16.00 -0.94
C ILE A 707 -12.86 -15.58 0.43
N GLY A 708 -12.14 -15.94 1.49
CA GLY A 708 -12.44 -15.49 2.84
C GLY A 708 -11.26 -14.77 3.47
N VAL A 709 -11.54 -13.66 4.13
CA VAL A 709 -10.59 -12.87 4.92
C VAL A 709 -11.16 -12.67 6.31
N VAL A 710 -10.51 -13.23 7.31
CA VAL A 710 -10.85 -13.10 8.72
C VAL A 710 -9.83 -12.16 9.38
N THR A 711 -10.32 -11.07 9.94
CA THR A 711 -9.51 -10.07 10.65
C THR A 711 -9.84 -10.14 12.13
N GLY A 712 -8.84 -10.39 12.96
CA GLY A 712 -8.96 -10.42 14.42
C GLY A 712 -9.23 -9.04 15.03
N LYS A 713 -9.35 -9.01 16.34
CA LYS A 713 -9.49 -7.77 17.13
C LYS A 713 -8.29 -6.83 16.87
N ARG A 714 -8.56 -5.54 16.65
CA ARG A 714 -7.54 -4.50 16.44
C ARG A 714 -7.74 -3.39 17.43
N TYR A 715 -6.69 -3.08 18.19
CA TYR A 715 -6.72 -1.92 19.09
C TYR A 715 -6.67 -0.61 18.30
N ALA A 716 -7.40 0.40 18.78
CA ALA A 716 -7.54 1.70 18.13
C ALA A 716 -6.89 2.83 18.91
N THR A 717 -6.56 2.61 20.18
CA THR A 717 -5.88 3.56 21.06
C THR A 717 -4.53 3.02 21.50
N TYR A 718 -3.54 3.88 21.66
CA TYR A 718 -2.21 3.45 22.11
C TYR A 718 -2.21 2.85 23.52
N THR A 719 -3.19 3.19 24.35
CA THR A 719 -3.41 2.62 25.68
C THR A 719 -4.20 1.30 25.68
N ASN A 720 -4.67 0.87 24.49
CA ASN A 720 -5.47 -0.34 24.27
C ASN A 720 -6.83 -0.41 25.01
N ASP A 721 -7.35 0.73 25.40
CA ASP A 721 -8.67 0.81 26.03
C ASP A 721 -9.83 0.72 25.03
N MET A 722 -9.58 1.04 23.75
CA MET A 722 -10.55 0.92 22.66
C MET A 722 -10.06 -0.04 21.57
N TYR A 723 -11.00 -0.74 20.93
CA TYR A 723 -10.68 -1.68 19.84
C TYR A 723 -11.86 -1.81 18.85
N ALA A 724 -11.56 -2.18 17.62
CA ALA A 724 -12.55 -2.66 16.66
C ALA A 724 -12.71 -4.19 16.77
N ALA A 725 -13.96 -4.64 16.76
CA ALA A 725 -14.30 -6.05 16.85
C ALA A 725 -13.75 -6.85 15.66
N PRO A 726 -13.46 -8.15 15.85
CA PRO A 726 -13.08 -9.02 14.75
C PRO A 726 -14.25 -9.16 13.75
N PHE A 727 -13.92 -9.39 12.49
CA PHE A 727 -14.90 -9.64 11.45
C PHE A 727 -14.36 -10.61 10.37
N ALA A 728 -15.28 -11.18 9.59
CA ALA A 728 -14.97 -11.95 8.40
C ALA A 728 -15.67 -11.33 7.19
N GLN A 729 -14.96 -11.27 6.08
CA GLN A 729 -15.49 -10.86 4.78
C GLN A 729 -15.29 -12.00 3.80
N PHE A 730 -16.32 -12.28 3.02
CA PHE A 730 -16.29 -13.31 1.99
C PHE A 730 -16.60 -12.69 0.65
N ASP A 731 -15.80 -13.02 -0.34
CA ASP A 731 -15.94 -12.60 -1.72
C ASP A 731 -16.08 -13.84 -2.61
N MET A 732 -16.76 -13.69 -3.73
CA MET A 732 -16.93 -14.77 -4.70
C MET A 732 -16.77 -14.24 -6.11
N ASN A 733 -16.12 -15.02 -6.96
CA ASN A 733 -16.08 -14.75 -8.39
C ASN A 733 -16.29 -16.04 -9.19
N ALA A 734 -16.84 -15.88 -10.38
CA ALA A 734 -16.96 -16.96 -11.36
C ALA A 734 -16.88 -16.38 -12.78
N GLY A 735 -16.31 -17.13 -13.68
CA GLY A 735 -16.15 -16.70 -15.06
C GLY A 735 -16.17 -17.85 -16.05
N TYR A 736 -16.47 -17.50 -17.27
CA TYR A 736 -16.45 -18.41 -18.42
C TYR A 736 -15.82 -17.73 -19.62
N THR A 737 -14.94 -18.44 -20.32
CA THR A 737 -14.28 -17.95 -21.54
C THR A 737 -14.87 -18.66 -22.74
N PHE A 738 -15.50 -17.91 -23.62
CA PHE A 738 -16.02 -18.37 -24.91
C PHE A 738 -14.93 -18.27 -25.98
N HIS A 739 -14.84 -19.30 -26.81
CA HIS A 739 -13.98 -19.35 -27.98
C HIS A 739 -14.83 -19.61 -29.22
N GLY A 740 -14.27 -19.39 -30.42
CA GLY A 740 -14.97 -19.66 -31.68
C GLY A 740 -15.97 -18.57 -32.09
N ILE A 741 -15.90 -17.40 -31.50
CA ILE A 741 -16.71 -16.24 -31.91
C ILE A 741 -15.96 -15.55 -33.07
N PRO A 742 -16.63 -15.27 -34.23
CA PRO A 742 -15.98 -14.59 -35.33
C PRO A 742 -15.29 -13.28 -34.91
N HIS A 743 -14.05 -13.09 -35.32
CA HIS A 743 -13.20 -11.92 -35.01
C HIS A 743 -12.86 -11.69 -33.52
N ILE A 744 -13.22 -12.60 -32.64
CA ILE A 744 -12.90 -12.54 -31.19
C ILE A 744 -12.15 -13.82 -30.83
N ALA A 745 -10.87 -13.70 -30.48
CA ALA A 745 -10.06 -14.83 -30.10
C ALA A 745 -10.56 -15.48 -28.79
N ALA A 746 -11.02 -14.65 -27.84
CA ALA A 746 -11.64 -15.09 -26.60
C ALA A 746 -12.56 -14.00 -26.04
N LEU A 747 -13.75 -14.40 -25.57
CA LEU A 747 -14.63 -13.53 -24.79
C LEU A 747 -14.80 -14.11 -23.39
N ARG A 748 -14.24 -13.45 -22.38
CA ARG A 748 -14.45 -13.81 -20.99
C ARG A 748 -15.59 -13.01 -20.40
N VAL A 749 -16.52 -13.70 -19.76
CA VAL A 749 -17.58 -13.12 -18.92
C VAL A 749 -17.30 -13.51 -17.49
N GLN A 750 -17.19 -12.53 -16.58
CA GLN A 750 -16.86 -12.77 -15.17
C GLN A 750 -17.84 -11.99 -14.29
N GLY A 751 -18.39 -12.66 -13.27
CA GLY A 751 -19.16 -12.07 -12.19
C GLY A 751 -18.35 -12.03 -10.91
N ASN A 752 -18.41 -10.92 -10.17
CA ASN A 752 -17.79 -10.76 -8.86
C ASN A 752 -18.82 -10.29 -7.84
N ILE A 753 -18.77 -10.85 -6.65
CA ILE A 753 -19.55 -10.41 -5.49
C ILE A 753 -18.55 -10.13 -4.37
N THR A 754 -18.46 -8.89 -3.93
CA THR A 754 -17.64 -8.52 -2.76
C THR A 754 -18.53 -8.43 -1.53
N ASN A 755 -18.00 -8.80 -0.36
CA ASN A 755 -18.73 -8.86 0.90
C ASN A 755 -20.06 -9.65 0.77
N LEU A 756 -19.98 -10.89 0.32
CA LEU A 756 -21.12 -11.79 0.03
C LEU A 756 -22.11 -11.88 1.21
N THR A 757 -21.63 -11.90 2.43
CA THR A 757 -22.44 -11.98 3.65
C THR A 757 -23.02 -10.64 4.10
N ASN A 758 -22.68 -9.54 3.40
CA ASN A 758 -23.03 -8.17 3.79
C ASN A 758 -22.61 -7.85 5.24
N THR A 759 -21.41 -8.30 5.59
CA THR A 759 -20.80 -8.06 6.92
C THR A 759 -20.74 -6.57 7.20
N ARG A 760 -21.19 -6.17 8.38
CA ARG A 760 -21.14 -4.81 8.90
C ARG A 760 -20.08 -4.75 9.98
N ALA A 761 -18.97 -4.06 9.68
CA ALA A 761 -17.84 -3.95 10.58
C ALA A 761 -17.05 -2.66 10.32
N TRP A 762 -16.13 -2.34 11.20
CA TRP A 762 -15.19 -1.26 11.03
C TRP A 762 -13.95 -1.76 10.29
N SER A 763 -13.66 -1.19 9.15
CA SER A 763 -12.54 -1.55 8.27
C SER A 763 -11.26 -0.83 8.70
N THR A 764 -10.99 0.34 8.16
CA THR A 764 -9.82 1.15 8.50
C THR A 764 -10.03 1.88 9.81
N ILE A 765 -9.04 1.83 10.67
CA ILE A 765 -9.03 2.48 11.98
C ILE A 765 -8.01 3.61 11.96
N ASN A 766 -8.43 4.81 12.36
CA ASN A 766 -7.53 5.90 12.66
C ASN A 766 -7.12 5.80 14.12
N ALA A 767 -5.88 5.40 14.35
CA ALA A 767 -5.33 5.25 15.68
C ALA A 767 -5.20 6.60 16.38
N THR A 768 -5.47 6.63 17.68
CA THR A 768 -5.42 7.85 18.49
C THR A 768 -4.58 7.66 19.77
N GLN A 769 -3.93 8.73 20.18
CA GLN A 769 -3.21 8.80 21.45
C GLN A 769 -4.17 8.98 22.64
N THR A 770 -5.34 9.56 22.41
CA THR A 770 -6.34 9.80 23.45
C THR A 770 -7.18 8.55 23.71
N SER A 771 -7.50 8.31 24.97
CA SER A 771 -8.43 7.26 25.38
C SER A 771 -9.88 7.69 25.20
N GLY A 772 -10.79 6.70 25.20
CA GLY A 772 -12.23 6.93 25.24
C GLY A 772 -12.92 7.15 23.90
N GLN A 773 -12.20 7.37 22.80
CA GLN A 773 -12.75 7.44 21.45
C GLN A 773 -11.73 7.11 20.39
N PHE A 774 -12.20 6.67 19.22
CA PHE A 774 -11.41 6.51 18.00
C PHE A 774 -12.28 6.78 16.78
N SER A 775 -11.69 6.90 15.60
CA SER A 775 -12.44 7.01 14.36
C SER A 775 -12.11 5.86 13.42
N ALA A 776 -13.08 5.48 12.59
CA ALA A 776 -12.94 4.37 11.66
C ALA A 776 -13.81 4.55 10.43
N PHE A 777 -13.46 3.86 9.36
CA PHE A 777 -14.28 3.73 8.17
C PHE A 777 -15.00 2.37 8.17
N PRO A 778 -16.26 2.31 7.76
CA PRO A 778 -17.00 1.05 7.70
C PRO A 778 -16.59 0.19 6.51
N VAL A 779 -16.78 -1.11 6.62
CA VAL A 779 -16.67 -2.04 5.48
C VAL A 779 -17.73 -1.72 4.45
N ALA A 780 -17.35 -1.68 3.16
CA ALA A 780 -18.33 -1.51 2.07
C ALA A 780 -19.37 -2.64 2.06
N PRO A 781 -20.65 -2.34 1.80
CA PRO A 781 -21.68 -3.36 1.74
C PRO A 781 -21.46 -4.33 0.57
N ARG A 782 -22.24 -5.41 0.54
CA ARG A 782 -22.24 -6.34 -0.58
C ARG A 782 -22.43 -5.62 -1.91
N SER A 783 -21.49 -5.88 -2.83
CA SER A 783 -21.45 -5.23 -4.14
C SER A 783 -21.28 -6.27 -5.24
N PHE A 784 -21.85 -5.99 -6.40
CA PHE A 784 -21.92 -6.89 -7.56
C PHE A 784 -21.24 -6.23 -8.76
N PHE A 785 -20.45 -7.00 -9.49
CA PHE A 785 -19.77 -6.53 -10.70
C PHE A 785 -19.85 -7.59 -11.80
N LEU A 786 -20.05 -7.14 -13.03
CA LEU A 786 -20.02 -7.95 -14.25
C LEU A 786 -18.94 -7.41 -15.16
N THR A 787 -18.05 -8.27 -15.58
CA THR A 787 -16.96 -7.95 -16.50
C THR A 787 -17.13 -8.70 -17.81
N LEU A 788 -17.04 -7.98 -18.91
CA LEU A 788 -16.92 -8.51 -20.26
C LEU A 788 -15.52 -8.18 -20.78
N ASN A 789 -14.74 -9.18 -21.15
CA ASN A 789 -13.37 -8.99 -21.64
C ASN A 789 -13.22 -9.72 -22.98
N ALA A 790 -13.01 -8.96 -24.06
CA ALA A 790 -12.79 -9.47 -25.40
C ALA A 790 -11.32 -9.32 -25.78
N THR A 791 -10.72 -10.42 -26.24
CA THR A 791 -9.39 -10.46 -26.87
C THR A 791 -9.60 -10.65 -28.36
N LEU A 792 -9.00 -9.79 -29.19
CA LEU A 792 -9.14 -9.72 -30.64
C LEU A 792 -7.87 -10.16 -31.33
#